data_00ce0859636e51842013b77132cfa894
#
_entry.id   00ce0859636e51842013b77132cfa894
#
_cell.length_a   1.000
_cell.length_b   1.000
_cell.length_c   1.000
_cell.angle_alpha   90.00
_cell.angle_beta   90.00
_cell.angle_gamma   90.00
#
_symmetry.space_group_name_H-M   'P 1'
#
loop_
_entity.id
_entity.type
_entity.pdbx_description
1 polymer ?
#
loop_
_entity_poly.entity_id
_entity_poly.type
_entity_poly.pdbx_seq_one_letter_code
_entity_poly.pdbx_strand_id
1 'polypeptide(L)'
;MDQRRTCPWALRSDGDGRSASLLCLLLASLSWSASSSTSFSTFHSEHRDWTFNHLTVHQSTGAVYVGAINRVYKLSGNLTILVAHKTGPEEDNKSCYPPLIVQPCSEVLTLTNNVNKLLIIDYSENRLLACGSLYQGVCKLLRLDDLFILVEPSHKKEHYLSSVNKTGTMYGVIVRSEGEDGKLFIGTAVDGKQDYFPTLSSRKLPRDPESSAMLDYELHSDFVSSLIKIPSDTLALISHFDIFYIYGFASGNFVYFLTVQPETPEGVSNSASDLFYTSRIVRLCKDDPKFHSYVSLPFGCVRGDTEYRLLQAAYLSKPGDVLAKSLNITAQEDVLFAIFSKGQKQYHQPPDDSALCVFPIRAVNAQIKDRLQSCYQGEGNLELNWLLGKDVQCTKAPVPIDDNFCGLDINQPLGGSVPVDGVTLFTSSRDRMTSVASYIYNGYSVVFVGTKNGKVKKIRADGPPHGGIQYEMVTVFKDGSPVLRDMAFSIDHKFLYVMSERQVSRVPVESCEQYTTCAECLSSGDPHCGWCTLHHTCSPRDSCERADEPHRFADSIGQCMSIMVQPSSISVSQHSLPLSLLVSDAPDLAAGVTCLFGNLTEVEGQVVGSRVVCVSPAARDVPAIPVDQDWFGVVLQLKSQETGRTFVSTEFKFYNCSAHQLCLSCVNSAFRCHWCKYRNLCTHDPTTCSFQEGRINISEDCPQLFPTEEILIPVGEVKPITLKARNLPQPQSGQRGYECVLNIQGVIHRVPALRFNSSSVQCQNSSYLYDGMDISNLAVDFAVVWNGNFVIDNPEDVKVHLYKCAAQRESCGLCLKADPKFECGWCSGEGRCTLRPHCSPQPWLDWSSRNVKCSNPRISETAEGCKALPGAFPQQSCSWAVSAAAKSDTAVRRE
;
A
#
# COMPACT_ATOMS: atom_id res chain seq x y z
N MET A 1 34.34 -8.23 -19.46
CA MET A 1 34.11 -9.01 -20.69
C MET A 1 32.64 -8.91 -21.03
N ASP A 2 32.41 -8.08 -22.05
CA ASP A 2 31.09 -7.77 -22.58
C ASP A 2 30.36 -8.98 -23.17
N GLN A 3 29.10 -9.13 -22.90
CA GLN A 3 28.17 -9.80 -23.80
C GLN A 3 26.84 -9.04 -23.86
N ARG A 4 26.75 -8.18 -24.89
CA ARG A 4 25.50 -7.63 -25.38
C ARG A 4 24.67 -8.76 -26.00
N ARG A 5 23.45 -8.97 -25.51
CA ARG A 5 22.43 -9.75 -26.24
C ARG A 5 21.55 -8.82 -27.04
N THR A 6 21.67 -8.92 -28.35
CA THR A 6 20.82 -8.29 -29.36
C THR A 6 19.51 -9.04 -29.52
N CYS A 7 18.40 -8.31 -29.59
CA CYS A 7 17.08 -8.81 -30.00
C CYS A 7 17.06 -9.06 -31.52
N PRO A 8 16.57 -10.19 -32.03
CA PRO A 8 16.23 -10.37 -33.42
C PRO A 8 14.72 -10.20 -33.59
N TRP A 9 14.29 -9.31 -34.45
CA TRP A 9 13.07 -9.35 -35.28
C TRP A 9 12.85 -7.94 -35.83
N ALA A 10 13.48 -7.66 -37.00
CA ALA A 10 13.11 -6.54 -37.83
C ALA A 10 12.56 -7.10 -39.15
N LEU A 11 11.26 -6.95 -39.33
CA LEU A 11 10.65 -7.03 -40.67
C LEU A 11 10.40 -5.61 -41.16
N ARG A 12 10.93 -5.34 -42.36
CA ARG A 12 10.75 -4.11 -43.12
C ARG A 12 9.28 -3.92 -43.51
N SER A 13 8.78 -2.71 -43.35
CA SER A 13 7.87 -2.06 -44.31
C SER A 13 7.97 -0.54 -44.11
N ASP A 14 8.14 0.15 -45.22
CA ASP A 14 8.27 1.59 -45.34
C ASP A 14 6.99 2.34 -44.97
N GLY A 15 7.11 3.47 -44.27
CA GLY A 15 6.08 4.48 -44.16
C GLY A 15 5.85 5.01 -42.74
N ASP A 16 6.21 6.27 -42.53
CA ASP A 16 5.84 7.17 -41.44
C ASP A 16 6.49 6.98 -40.05
N GLY A 17 7.68 7.51 -39.96
CA GLY A 17 8.57 7.54 -38.77
C GLY A 17 8.26 8.63 -37.73
N ARG A 18 7.00 8.96 -37.39
CA ARG A 18 6.70 9.94 -36.30
C ARG A 18 5.81 9.48 -35.16
N SER A 19 5.14 8.36 -35.27
CA SER A 19 4.24 7.87 -34.20
C SER A 19 4.85 6.79 -33.31
N ALA A 20 5.93 6.14 -33.71
CA ALA A 20 6.53 5.05 -32.92
C ALA A 20 7.48 5.54 -31.81
N SER A 21 8.02 6.75 -31.89
CA SER A 21 8.93 7.30 -30.89
C SER A 21 8.22 7.82 -29.62
N LEU A 22 6.96 8.23 -29.73
CA LEU A 22 6.18 8.68 -28.56
C LEU A 22 5.65 7.51 -27.71
N LEU A 23 5.38 6.37 -28.33
CA LEU A 23 4.88 5.19 -27.61
C LEU A 23 5.98 4.47 -26.82
N CYS A 24 7.22 4.50 -27.29
CA CYS A 24 8.36 3.95 -26.55
C CYS A 24 8.79 4.82 -25.37
N LEU A 25 8.58 6.14 -25.44
CA LEU A 25 8.84 7.05 -24.32
C LEU A 25 7.74 6.99 -23.23
N LEU A 26 6.50 6.69 -23.60
CA LEU A 26 5.40 6.48 -22.64
C LEU A 26 5.43 5.09 -21.98
N LEU A 27 6.00 4.08 -22.59
CA LEU A 27 6.21 2.76 -21.99
C LEU A 27 7.49 2.68 -21.14
N ALA A 28 8.44 3.56 -21.34
CA ALA A 28 9.67 3.66 -20.52
C ALA A 28 9.46 4.47 -19.24
N SER A 29 8.36 5.24 -19.10
CA SER A 29 8.03 5.99 -17.89
C SER A 29 7.10 5.25 -16.91
N LEU A 30 6.69 4.01 -17.23
CA LEU A 30 5.77 3.20 -16.42
C LEU A 30 6.42 1.95 -15.79
N SER A 31 7.74 1.82 -15.80
CA SER A 31 8.40 0.64 -15.23
C SER A 31 9.71 0.93 -14.48
N TRP A 32 9.73 2.00 -13.70
CA TRP A 32 10.72 2.15 -12.63
C TRP A 32 10.03 2.43 -11.29
N SER A 33 9.21 1.49 -10.84
CA SER A 33 9.18 1.17 -9.43
C SER A 33 10.44 0.36 -9.16
N ALA A 34 11.51 1.02 -8.77
CA ALA A 34 12.65 0.38 -8.17
C ALA A 34 12.16 -0.29 -6.88
N SER A 35 11.77 -1.57 -6.95
CA SER A 35 11.75 -2.39 -5.76
C SER A 35 13.21 -2.44 -5.30
N SER A 36 13.55 -1.63 -4.32
CA SER A 36 14.78 -1.79 -3.56
C SER A 36 14.75 -3.22 -3.03
N SER A 37 15.52 -4.12 -3.65
CA SER A 37 15.70 -5.45 -3.13
C SER A 37 16.51 -5.29 -1.85
N THR A 38 15.83 -5.17 -0.71
CA THR A 38 16.46 -5.23 0.61
C THR A 38 17.22 -6.54 0.67
N SER A 39 18.53 -6.47 0.66
CA SER A 39 19.41 -7.63 0.81
C SER A 39 19.53 -7.90 2.29
N PHE A 40 18.88 -8.95 2.78
CA PHE A 40 19.01 -9.40 4.17
C PHE A 40 20.32 -10.18 4.37
N SER A 41 20.92 -10.08 5.56
CA SER A 41 21.91 -11.04 5.99
C SER A 41 21.24 -12.41 6.13
N THR A 42 21.81 -13.44 5.52
CA THR A 42 21.19 -14.77 5.45
C THR A 42 22.19 -15.87 5.79
N PHE A 43 21.69 -16.92 6.41
CA PHE A 43 22.41 -18.19 6.60
C PHE A 43 21.62 -19.30 5.91
N HIS A 44 22.30 -20.10 5.10
CA HIS A 44 21.71 -21.18 4.34
C HIS A 44 22.18 -22.55 4.86
N SER A 45 21.32 -23.55 4.76
CA SER A 45 21.68 -24.92 5.06
C SER A 45 22.78 -25.43 4.12
N GLU A 46 23.78 -26.05 4.69
CA GLU A 46 24.95 -26.62 3.97
C GLU A 46 24.55 -27.78 3.04
N HIS A 47 23.50 -28.50 3.39
CA HIS A 47 23.02 -29.66 2.64
C HIS A 47 21.51 -29.56 2.40
N ARG A 48 21.03 -29.98 1.24
CA ARG A 48 19.60 -29.87 0.87
C ARG A 48 18.65 -30.63 1.81
N ASP A 49 19.11 -31.72 2.40
CA ASP A 49 18.32 -32.58 3.26
C ASP A 49 18.42 -32.21 4.75
N TRP A 50 19.30 -31.28 5.10
CA TRP A 50 19.45 -30.80 6.48
C TRP A 50 18.63 -29.57 6.73
N THR A 51 17.32 -29.76 6.83
CA THR A 51 16.38 -28.66 7.05
C THR A 51 16.49 -28.13 8.46
N PHE A 52 16.27 -26.81 8.59
CA PHE A 52 16.18 -26.14 9.88
C PHE A 52 14.85 -26.43 10.55
N ASN A 53 14.84 -26.54 11.88
CA ASN A 53 13.66 -26.89 12.67
C ASN A 53 13.38 -25.89 13.78
N HIS A 54 14.42 -25.48 14.53
CA HIS A 54 14.30 -24.58 15.67
C HIS A 54 15.32 -23.45 15.63
N LEU A 55 14.93 -22.31 16.24
CA LEU A 55 15.78 -21.13 16.35
C LEU A 55 15.59 -20.49 17.73
N THR A 56 16.70 -20.16 18.40
CA THR A 56 16.69 -19.37 19.64
C THR A 56 17.83 -18.38 19.66
N VAL A 57 17.66 -17.26 20.37
CA VAL A 57 18.67 -16.18 20.49
C VAL A 57 19.02 -15.99 21.94
N HIS A 58 20.31 -15.98 22.23
CA HIS A 58 20.79 -15.71 23.58
C HIS A 58 20.66 -14.23 23.93
N GLN A 59 19.85 -13.91 24.93
CA GLN A 59 19.42 -12.55 25.27
C GLN A 59 20.56 -11.62 25.77
N SER A 60 21.69 -12.16 26.23
CA SER A 60 22.82 -11.34 26.68
C SER A 60 23.91 -11.18 25.62
N THR A 61 24.16 -12.22 24.79
CA THR A 61 25.28 -12.22 23.82
C THR A 61 24.88 -11.97 22.38
N GLY A 62 23.57 -12.09 22.06
CA GLY A 62 23.05 -12.00 20.70
C GLY A 62 23.46 -13.17 19.79
N ALA A 63 24.06 -14.22 20.35
CA ALA A 63 24.35 -15.43 19.58
C ALA A 63 23.05 -16.12 19.18
N VAL A 64 22.97 -16.56 17.93
CA VAL A 64 21.82 -17.25 17.36
C VAL A 64 22.12 -18.73 17.29
N TYR A 65 21.26 -19.56 17.90
CA TYR A 65 21.36 -21.00 17.84
C TYR A 65 20.30 -21.56 16.91
N VAL A 66 20.68 -22.44 16.00
CA VAL A 66 19.80 -23.05 15.01
C VAL A 66 19.88 -24.56 15.08
N GLY A 67 18.77 -25.20 15.37
CA GLY A 67 18.60 -26.65 15.32
C GLY A 67 18.21 -27.10 13.92
N ALA A 68 18.94 -28.04 13.36
CA ALA A 68 18.70 -28.60 12.04
C ALA A 68 18.72 -30.14 12.09
N ILE A 69 18.40 -30.76 10.99
CA ILE A 69 18.64 -32.19 10.81
C ILE A 69 20.14 -32.43 10.85
N ASN A 70 20.57 -33.31 11.74
CA ASN A 70 21.97 -33.76 11.96
C ASN A 70 22.94 -32.66 12.45
N ARG A 71 22.48 -31.43 12.76
CA ARG A 71 23.35 -30.33 13.20
C ARG A 71 22.66 -29.41 14.20
N VAL A 72 23.47 -28.81 15.05
CA VAL A 72 23.16 -27.59 15.81
C VAL A 72 24.23 -26.57 15.50
N TYR A 73 23.78 -25.37 15.08
CA TYR A 73 24.68 -24.26 14.74
C TYR A 73 24.65 -23.18 15.81
N LYS A 74 25.81 -22.61 16.11
CA LYS A 74 25.94 -21.32 16.80
C LYS A 74 26.38 -20.29 15.77
N LEU A 75 25.61 -19.23 15.59
CA LEU A 75 25.85 -18.15 14.66
C LEU A 75 26.06 -16.84 15.43
N SER A 76 26.79 -15.90 14.83
CA SER A 76 26.84 -14.53 15.31
C SER A 76 25.50 -13.83 15.04
N GLY A 77 25.29 -12.61 15.62
CA GLY A 77 24.12 -11.78 15.32
C GLY A 77 24.00 -11.38 13.84
N ASN A 78 25.08 -11.47 13.06
CA ASN A 78 25.07 -11.25 11.61
C ASN A 78 24.92 -12.55 10.80
N LEU A 79 24.56 -13.66 11.45
CA LEU A 79 24.37 -14.98 10.84
C LEU A 79 25.62 -15.61 10.24
N THR A 80 26.81 -15.26 10.73
CA THR A 80 28.04 -15.98 10.38
C THR A 80 28.22 -17.18 11.31
N ILE A 81 28.66 -18.33 10.78
CA ILE A 81 28.87 -19.54 11.55
C ILE A 81 30.04 -19.34 12.53
N LEU A 82 29.79 -19.59 13.82
CA LEU A 82 30.80 -19.61 14.87
C LEU A 82 31.17 -21.06 15.20
N VAL A 83 30.17 -21.93 15.38
CA VAL A 83 30.36 -23.35 15.70
C VAL A 83 29.27 -24.17 15.01
N ALA A 84 29.58 -25.35 14.53
CA ALA A 84 28.66 -26.35 14.02
C ALA A 84 28.88 -27.68 14.76
N HIS A 85 27.90 -28.11 15.54
CA HIS A 85 27.95 -29.37 16.28
C HIS A 85 27.19 -30.46 15.51
N LYS A 86 27.83 -31.61 15.32
CA LYS A 86 27.23 -32.78 14.66
C LYS A 86 26.38 -33.58 15.65
N THR A 87 25.08 -33.77 15.28
CA THR A 87 24.13 -34.56 16.08
C THR A 87 23.68 -35.86 15.41
N GLY A 88 24.13 -36.12 14.19
CA GLY A 88 23.77 -37.29 13.37
C GLY A 88 24.36 -37.19 11.98
N PRO A 89 24.05 -38.14 11.04
CA PRO A 89 23.18 -39.31 11.26
C PRO A 89 23.92 -40.42 12.05
N GLU A 90 23.15 -41.31 12.69
CA GLU A 90 23.63 -42.46 13.45
C GLU A 90 22.80 -43.72 13.13
N GLU A 91 23.37 -44.90 13.45
CA GLU A 91 22.69 -46.18 13.27
C GLU A 91 21.54 -46.32 14.28
N ASP A 92 20.32 -46.40 13.82
CA ASP A 92 19.13 -46.48 14.66
C ASP A 92 17.96 -47.14 13.91
N ASN A 93 16.95 -47.62 14.65
CA ASN A 93 15.66 -48.05 14.14
C ASN A 93 14.57 -47.61 15.09
N LYS A 94 13.54 -46.96 14.55
CA LYS A 94 12.37 -46.47 15.32
C LYS A 94 11.67 -47.53 16.17
N SER A 95 11.80 -48.79 15.83
CA SER A 95 11.24 -49.92 16.57
C SER A 95 12.11 -50.38 17.72
N CYS A 96 13.35 -49.93 17.84
CA CYS A 96 14.27 -50.29 18.92
C CYS A 96 13.97 -49.53 20.20
N TYR A 97 13.89 -50.31 21.31
CA TYR A 97 13.76 -49.76 22.67
C TYR A 97 14.09 -50.86 23.70
N PRO A 98 14.78 -50.52 24.78
CA PRO A 98 15.68 -49.38 25.00
C PRO A 98 16.85 -49.43 24.03
N PRO A 99 17.72 -48.38 23.94
CA PRO A 99 18.83 -48.40 23.01
C PRO A 99 19.75 -49.56 23.24
N LEU A 100 20.46 -49.94 22.20
CA LEU A 100 21.25 -51.14 22.00
C LEU A 100 22.20 -51.56 23.14
N ILE A 101 22.59 -50.62 23.97
CA ILE A 101 23.52 -50.86 25.09
C ILE A 101 22.89 -51.67 26.24
N VAL A 102 21.58 -51.48 26.45
CA VAL A 102 20.82 -52.12 27.55
C VAL A 102 20.15 -53.39 27.09
N GLN A 103 19.61 -53.38 25.87
CA GLN A 103 18.97 -54.55 25.27
C GLN A 103 19.18 -54.53 23.75
N PRO A 104 19.86 -55.50 23.17
CA PRO A 104 20.08 -55.58 21.72
C PRO A 104 18.76 -55.52 20.98
N CYS A 105 18.67 -54.67 19.96
CA CYS A 105 17.50 -54.62 19.07
C CYS A 105 17.56 -55.76 18.04
N SER A 106 16.43 -56.45 17.86
CA SER A 106 16.29 -57.50 16.84
C SER A 106 16.14 -56.97 15.42
N GLU A 107 15.84 -55.67 15.29
CA GLU A 107 15.57 -55.02 14.03
C GLU A 107 16.88 -54.55 13.34
N VAL A 108 16.84 -54.48 12.01
CA VAL A 108 17.96 -54.00 11.23
C VAL A 108 18.19 -52.52 11.49
N LEU A 109 19.38 -52.13 11.93
CA LEU A 109 19.77 -50.74 12.10
C LEU A 109 20.11 -50.11 10.76
N THR A 110 19.68 -48.87 10.59
CA THR A 110 19.96 -48.08 9.39
C THR A 110 20.49 -46.71 9.78
N LEU A 111 21.32 -46.14 8.92
CA LEU A 111 21.83 -44.79 9.12
C LEU A 111 20.63 -43.79 9.10
N THR A 112 20.25 -43.31 10.27
CA THR A 112 19.02 -42.53 10.50
C THR A 112 19.37 -41.11 10.84
N ASN A 113 18.66 -40.16 10.21
CA ASN A 113 18.84 -38.75 10.46
C ASN A 113 18.27 -38.32 11.82
N ASN A 114 18.99 -37.47 12.51
CA ASN A 114 18.54 -36.83 13.75
C ASN A 114 17.84 -35.53 13.48
N VAL A 115 16.54 -35.45 13.66
CA VAL A 115 15.74 -34.23 13.54
C VAL A 115 15.78 -33.50 14.87
N ASN A 116 16.26 -32.24 14.89
CA ASN A 116 16.18 -31.43 16.11
C ASN A 116 14.70 -31.19 16.44
N LYS A 117 14.28 -31.50 17.70
CA LYS A 117 12.90 -31.43 18.19
C LYS A 117 12.67 -30.35 19.22
N LEU A 118 13.76 -29.94 19.88
CA LEU A 118 13.72 -28.92 20.90
C LEU A 118 15.08 -28.25 20.98
N LEU A 119 15.08 -26.93 21.14
CA LEU A 119 16.28 -26.12 21.30
C LEU A 119 15.98 -25.00 22.29
N ILE A 120 16.41 -25.12 23.56
CA ILE A 120 16.14 -24.16 24.63
C ILE A 120 17.42 -23.79 25.36
N ILE A 121 17.56 -22.50 25.71
CA ILE A 121 18.67 -22.01 26.56
C ILE A 121 18.24 -22.06 28.03
N ASP A 122 19.03 -22.75 28.86
CA ASP A 122 19.00 -22.62 30.32
C ASP A 122 19.95 -21.48 30.73
N TYR A 123 19.36 -20.30 30.89
CA TYR A 123 20.12 -19.08 31.22
C TYR A 123 20.82 -19.12 32.55
N SER A 124 20.28 -19.87 33.51
CA SER A 124 20.83 -19.91 34.88
C SER A 124 22.14 -20.66 34.95
N GLU A 125 22.33 -21.68 34.09
CA GLU A 125 23.51 -22.50 34.07
C GLU A 125 24.32 -22.35 32.77
N ASN A 126 23.96 -21.36 31.96
CA ASN A 126 24.60 -21.03 30.68
C ASN A 126 24.83 -22.27 29.76
N ARG A 127 23.75 -23.03 29.58
CA ARG A 127 23.77 -24.28 28.77
C ARG A 127 22.59 -24.35 27.82
N LEU A 128 22.74 -25.12 26.75
CA LEU A 128 21.76 -25.35 25.71
C LEU A 128 21.19 -26.76 25.79
N LEU A 129 19.89 -26.89 25.98
CA LEU A 129 19.19 -28.17 25.89
C LEU A 129 18.81 -28.40 24.43
N ALA A 130 19.29 -29.48 23.82
CA ALA A 130 18.99 -29.89 22.47
C ALA A 130 18.47 -31.32 22.46
N CYS A 131 17.22 -31.52 22.01
CA CYS A 131 16.61 -32.85 21.90
C CYS A 131 16.44 -33.23 20.42
N GLY A 132 16.64 -34.49 20.12
CA GLY A 132 16.55 -35.03 18.78
C GLY A 132 15.58 -36.21 18.65
N SER A 133 15.46 -36.76 17.46
CA SER A 133 14.55 -37.88 17.14
C SER A 133 15.19 -39.26 17.24
N LEU A 134 16.52 -39.35 17.37
CA LEU A 134 17.23 -40.63 17.47
C LEU A 134 16.97 -41.31 18.83
N TYR A 135 17.11 -42.62 18.87
CA TYR A 135 17.05 -43.45 20.07
C TYR A 135 15.76 -43.25 20.88
N GLN A 136 14.61 -43.18 20.21
CA GLN A 136 13.30 -42.87 20.82
C GLN A 136 13.24 -41.48 21.47
N GLY A 137 13.95 -40.49 20.89
CA GLY A 137 13.95 -39.12 21.36
C GLY A 137 14.76 -38.89 22.62
N VAL A 138 15.94 -38.36 22.50
CA VAL A 138 16.84 -38.04 23.62
C VAL A 138 17.26 -36.58 23.60
N CYS A 139 17.53 -36.05 24.80
CA CYS A 139 18.08 -34.71 24.98
C CYS A 139 19.56 -34.78 25.40
N LYS A 140 20.34 -33.82 24.90
CA LYS A 140 21.70 -33.52 25.31
C LYS A 140 21.79 -32.10 25.85
N LEU A 141 22.63 -31.90 26.84
CA LEU A 141 23.01 -30.58 27.35
C LEU A 141 24.35 -30.18 26.75
N LEU A 142 24.37 -29.03 26.07
CA LEU A 142 25.53 -28.49 25.40
C LEU A 142 26.00 -27.21 26.07
N ARG A 143 27.31 -26.97 26.11
CA ARG A 143 27.88 -25.70 26.56
C ARG A 143 27.58 -24.62 25.49
N LEU A 144 27.10 -23.45 25.90
CA LEU A 144 26.72 -22.37 24.95
C LEU A 144 27.91 -21.82 24.15
N ASP A 145 29.13 -21.88 24.67
CA ASP A 145 30.26 -21.26 24.01
C ASP A 145 30.76 -22.02 22.78
N ASP A 146 30.86 -23.31 22.84
CA ASP A 146 31.48 -24.17 21.81
C ASP A 146 30.62 -25.38 21.42
N LEU A 147 29.46 -25.51 21.98
CA LEU A 147 28.51 -26.61 21.79
C LEU A 147 29.12 -27.98 22.21
N PHE A 148 30.08 -27.99 23.16
CA PHE A 148 30.57 -29.20 23.73
C PHE A 148 29.48 -29.89 24.55
N ILE A 149 29.45 -31.24 24.47
CA ILE A 149 28.46 -32.03 25.21
C ILE A 149 28.84 -32.06 26.69
N LEU A 150 27.97 -31.49 27.54
CA LEU A 150 28.11 -31.52 29.00
C LEU A 150 27.48 -32.79 29.58
N VAL A 151 26.33 -33.17 29.02
CA VAL A 151 25.56 -34.34 29.50
C VAL A 151 25.03 -35.11 28.31
N GLU A 152 25.28 -36.42 28.32
CA GLU A 152 24.61 -37.37 27.45
C GLU A 152 23.52 -38.12 28.26
N PRO A 153 22.46 -38.60 27.60
CA PRO A 153 21.47 -39.39 28.32
C PRO A 153 22.08 -40.66 28.89
N SER A 154 21.86 -40.91 30.16
CA SER A 154 22.10 -42.20 30.76
C SER A 154 20.98 -43.14 30.29
N HIS A 155 21.26 -44.47 30.24
CA HIS A 155 20.33 -45.44 29.67
C HIS A 155 19.10 -45.77 30.52
N LYS A 156 18.62 -44.82 31.33
CA LYS A 156 17.36 -44.93 32.08
C LYS A 156 16.15 -44.78 31.12
N LYS A 157 15.12 -45.62 31.34
CA LYS A 157 13.86 -45.58 30.59
C LYS A 157 13.25 -44.17 30.50
N GLU A 158 13.31 -43.41 31.59
CA GLU A 158 12.73 -42.10 31.73
C GLU A 158 13.42 -41.02 30.84
N HIS A 159 14.63 -41.27 30.34
CA HIS A 159 15.36 -40.32 29.50
C HIS A 159 14.89 -40.30 28.05
N TYR A 160 14.01 -41.24 27.65
CA TYR A 160 13.49 -41.35 26.30
C TYR A 160 12.16 -40.63 26.20
N LEU A 161 11.99 -39.82 25.15
CA LEU A 161 10.89 -38.87 25.03
C LEU A 161 9.95 -39.13 23.87
N SER A 162 10.23 -40.13 23.01
CA SER A 162 9.52 -40.32 21.75
C SER A 162 9.73 -39.17 20.74
N SER A 163 8.75 -38.80 19.94
CA SER A 163 8.88 -37.80 18.84
C SER A 163 9.86 -38.19 17.76
N VAL A 164 9.79 -39.46 17.34
CA VAL A 164 10.71 -40.10 16.37
C VAL A 164 10.41 -39.72 14.92
N ASN A 165 9.16 -39.31 14.60
CA ASN A 165 8.79 -38.92 13.25
C ASN A 165 9.15 -37.45 12.98
N LYS A 166 9.44 -37.11 11.73
CA LYS A 166 9.77 -35.72 11.35
C LYS A 166 8.68 -34.74 11.78
N THR A 167 7.42 -35.13 11.70
CA THR A 167 6.22 -34.33 12.03
C THR A 167 5.89 -34.29 13.51
N GLY A 168 6.43 -35.20 14.35
CA GLY A 168 6.21 -35.21 15.79
C GLY A 168 6.74 -33.90 16.41
N THR A 169 5.96 -33.31 17.31
CA THR A 169 6.30 -32.05 17.98
C THR A 169 6.83 -32.30 19.38
N MET A 170 7.69 -31.42 19.86
CA MET A 170 8.18 -31.39 21.23
C MET A 170 8.29 -29.92 21.67
N TYR A 171 7.86 -29.62 22.89
CA TYR A 171 8.04 -28.30 23.47
C TYR A 171 8.40 -28.41 24.96
N GLY A 172 9.35 -27.59 25.41
CA GLY A 172 9.84 -27.59 26.78
C GLY A 172 9.79 -26.20 27.42
N VAL A 173 9.57 -26.19 28.73
CA VAL A 173 9.60 -24.98 29.56
C VAL A 173 10.50 -25.24 30.74
N ILE A 174 11.57 -24.46 30.87
CA ILE A 174 12.46 -24.51 32.05
C ILE A 174 11.92 -23.53 33.09
N VAL A 175 11.76 -24.05 34.32
CA VAL A 175 11.34 -23.28 35.47
C VAL A 175 12.38 -23.45 36.58
N ARG A 176 12.69 -22.35 37.27
CA ARG A 176 13.63 -22.37 38.38
C ARG A 176 13.15 -21.40 39.48
N SER A 177 13.14 -21.86 40.70
CA SER A 177 12.93 -21.03 41.87
C SER A 177 14.29 -20.63 42.47
N GLU A 178 14.37 -19.51 43.18
CA GLU A 178 15.61 -19.07 43.81
C GLU A 178 16.11 -20.11 44.83
N GLY A 179 17.37 -20.52 44.64
CA GLY A 179 18.02 -21.49 45.53
C GLY A 179 17.76 -22.96 45.20
N GLU A 180 16.78 -23.28 44.36
CA GLU A 180 16.42 -24.65 43.99
C GLU A 180 17.06 -25.11 42.66
N ASP A 181 17.08 -26.44 42.46
CA ASP A 181 17.38 -27.02 41.16
C ASP A 181 16.29 -26.69 40.14
N GLY A 182 16.69 -26.61 38.88
CA GLY A 182 15.75 -26.34 37.78
C GLY A 182 14.81 -27.53 37.54
N LYS A 183 13.66 -27.22 36.96
CA LYS A 183 12.67 -28.19 36.48
C LYS A 183 12.45 -27.96 35.00
N LEU A 184 12.40 -29.04 34.21
CA LEU A 184 12.01 -29.03 32.80
C LEU A 184 10.63 -29.67 32.66
N PHE A 185 9.63 -28.87 32.36
CA PHE A 185 8.35 -29.38 31.90
C PHE A 185 8.46 -29.62 30.39
N ILE A 186 8.14 -30.83 29.94
CA ILE A 186 8.30 -31.21 28.54
C ILE A 186 7.09 -31.97 28.02
N GLY A 187 6.51 -31.46 26.94
CA GLY A 187 5.43 -32.08 26.20
C GLY A 187 5.95 -32.65 24.87
N THR A 188 5.54 -33.86 24.54
CA THR A 188 6.02 -34.57 23.35
C THR A 188 4.90 -35.31 22.64
N ALA A 189 4.95 -35.32 21.31
CA ALA A 189 4.15 -36.23 20.52
C ALA A 189 4.65 -37.65 20.68
N VAL A 190 3.72 -38.61 20.96
CA VAL A 190 4.05 -40.00 21.27
C VAL A 190 3.87 -40.87 20.00
N ASP A 191 4.75 -40.64 19.04
CA ASP A 191 4.73 -41.32 17.72
C ASP A 191 5.72 -42.48 17.58
N GLY A 192 6.37 -42.89 18.71
CA GLY A 192 7.23 -44.03 18.85
C GLY A 192 6.52 -45.27 19.42
N LYS A 193 7.14 -45.91 20.44
CA LYS A 193 6.51 -46.98 21.22
C LYS A 193 5.55 -46.40 22.26
N GLN A 194 4.29 -46.23 21.86
CA GLN A 194 3.24 -45.51 22.56
C GLN A 194 2.99 -46.00 24.01
N ASP A 195 3.21 -47.26 24.32
CA ASP A 195 2.96 -47.82 25.65
C ASP A 195 3.99 -47.40 26.72
N TYR A 196 5.11 -46.82 26.28
CA TYR A 196 6.23 -46.51 27.19
C TYR A 196 6.38 -45.04 27.55
N PHE A 197 5.95 -44.11 26.68
CA PHE A 197 6.30 -42.68 26.82
C PHE A 197 5.18 -41.83 27.34
N PRO A 198 5.46 -40.87 28.25
CA PRO A 198 4.49 -39.83 28.60
C PRO A 198 4.36 -38.82 27.48
N THR A 199 3.16 -38.25 27.34
CA THR A 199 2.94 -37.11 26.46
C THR A 199 3.34 -35.79 27.14
N LEU A 200 3.30 -35.71 28.48
CA LEU A 200 3.74 -34.55 29.26
C LEU A 200 4.45 -35.04 30.52
N SER A 201 5.56 -34.42 30.87
CA SER A 201 6.30 -34.77 32.10
C SER A 201 7.07 -33.60 32.69
N SER A 202 7.36 -33.68 33.98
CA SER A 202 8.27 -32.77 34.70
C SER A 202 9.54 -33.53 35.06
N ARG A 203 10.69 -32.92 34.76
CA ARG A 203 12.04 -33.48 34.85
C ARG A 203 12.94 -32.63 35.72
N LYS A 204 13.81 -33.24 36.48
CA LYS A 204 14.89 -32.56 37.21
C LYS A 204 15.93 -31.98 36.26
N LEU A 205 16.34 -30.77 36.58
CA LEU A 205 17.44 -30.11 35.86
C LEU A 205 18.47 -29.58 36.85
N PRO A 206 19.24 -30.45 37.54
CA PRO A 206 20.24 -30.09 38.53
C PRO A 206 21.25 -29.08 37.98
N ARG A 207 21.84 -28.30 38.87
CA ARG A 207 22.90 -27.35 38.52
C ARG A 207 24.15 -28.10 38.10
N ASP A 208 24.52 -29.15 38.88
CA ASP A 208 25.66 -30.01 38.54
C ASP A 208 25.34 -30.85 37.31
N PRO A 209 26.07 -30.70 36.21
CA PRO A 209 25.91 -31.50 35.02
C PRO A 209 26.26 -32.98 35.22
N GLU A 210 27.10 -33.32 36.18
CA GLU A 210 27.48 -34.70 36.48
C GLU A 210 26.43 -35.42 37.38
N SER A 211 25.43 -34.75 37.81
CA SER A 211 24.35 -35.33 38.65
C SER A 211 23.69 -36.52 37.95
N SER A 212 23.64 -37.65 38.62
CA SER A 212 22.95 -38.86 38.17
C SER A 212 21.41 -38.68 38.05
N ALA A 213 20.88 -37.64 38.63
CA ALA A 213 19.44 -37.28 38.58
C ALA A 213 19.08 -36.38 37.42
N MET A 214 20.01 -36.03 36.53
CA MET A 214 19.79 -35.18 35.38
C MET A 214 18.75 -35.79 34.44
N LEU A 215 17.64 -35.03 34.14
CA LEU A 215 16.49 -35.45 33.30
C LEU A 215 15.67 -36.61 33.90
N ASP A 216 15.89 -37.06 35.15
CA ASP A 216 14.99 -37.98 35.85
C ASP A 216 13.64 -37.28 36.07
N TYR A 217 12.53 -38.05 36.25
CA TYR A 217 11.28 -37.47 36.70
C TYR A 217 11.42 -36.73 38.01
N GLU A 218 10.69 -35.61 38.14
CA GLU A 218 10.69 -34.84 39.38
C GLU A 218 10.27 -35.70 40.59
N LEU A 219 9.19 -36.48 40.39
CA LEU A 219 8.72 -37.50 41.30
C LEU A 219 8.52 -38.81 40.53
N HIS A 220 9.06 -39.90 41.05
CA HIS A 220 8.81 -41.24 40.56
C HIS A 220 8.64 -42.19 41.72
N SER A 221 7.48 -42.82 41.81
CA SER A 221 7.13 -43.83 42.78
C SER A 221 6.26 -44.93 42.14
N ASP A 222 6.04 -46.02 42.85
CA ASP A 222 5.21 -47.12 42.35
C ASP A 222 3.76 -46.70 42.01
N PHE A 223 3.28 -45.64 42.64
CA PHE A 223 1.88 -45.21 42.51
C PHE A 223 1.71 -43.88 41.75
N VAL A 224 2.69 -42.96 41.83
CA VAL A 224 2.59 -41.62 41.26
C VAL A 224 3.90 -41.22 40.61
N SER A 225 3.81 -40.67 39.45
CA SER A 225 4.95 -40.09 38.75
C SER A 225 4.57 -38.75 38.14
N SER A 226 5.58 -37.86 37.99
CA SER A 226 5.38 -36.52 37.40
C SER A 226 5.19 -36.59 35.88
N LEU A 227 4.08 -37.21 35.47
CA LEU A 227 3.80 -37.40 34.02
C LEU A 227 2.30 -37.57 33.73
N ILE A 228 1.94 -37.25 32.49
CA ILE A 228 0.68 -37.64 31.85
C ILE A 228 1.00 -38.60 30.71
N LYS A 229 0.25 -39.70 30.63
CA LYS A 229 0.45 -40.73 29.58
C LYS A 229 -0.90 -40.99 28.89
N ILE A 230 -0.83 -41.21 27.59
CA ILE A 230 -2.02 -41.62 26.80
C ILE A 230 -2.32 -43.10 27.15
N PRO A 231 -3.51 -43.43 27.65
CA PRO A 231 -3.87 -44.83 27.93
C PRO A 231 -3.92 -45.70 26.68
N SER A 232 -3.61 -47.00 26.85
CA SER A 232 -3.67 -47.97 25.76
C SER A 232 -5.09 -48.11 25.22
N ASP A 233 -6.11 -47.98 26.04
CA ASP A 233 -7.50 -47.99 25.64
C ASP A 233 -7.86 -46.86 24.68
N THR A 234 -7.37 -45.66 24.92
CA THR A 234 -7.55 -44.55 23.98
C THR A 234 -6.91 -44.82 22.63
N LEU A 235 -5.71 -45.38 22.64
CA LEU A 235 -4.98 -45.78 21.41
C LEU A 235 -5.66 -46.92 20.65
N ALA A 236 -6.37 -47.79 21.34
CA ALA A 236 -7.18 -48.86 20.74
C ALA A 236 -8.46 -48.31 20.06
N LEU A 237 -9.05 -47.28 20.66
CA LEU A 237 -10.27 -46.64 20.15
C LEU A 237 -10.01 -45.69 18.98
N ILE A 238 -8.93 -44.90 19.05
CA ILE A 238 -8.57 -43.93 18.04
C ILE A 238 -7.17 -44.28 17.50
N SER A 239 -7.14 -44.88 16.35
CA SER A 239 -5.88 -45.16 15.65
C SER A 239 -5.09 -43.89 15.44
N HIS A 240 -3.86 -43.82 15.89
CA HIS A 240 -2.94 -42.67 15.80
C HIS A 240 -3.37 -41.42 16.62
N PHE A 241 -4.06 -41.61 17.74
CA PHE A 241 -4.28 -40.52 18.67
C PHE A 241 -2.93 -39.97 19.19
N ASP A 242 -2.71 -38.66 19.06
CA ASP A 242 -1.52 -38.00 19.56
C ASP A 242 -1.80 -36.54 19.93
N ILE A 243 -0.96 -35.99 20.78
CA ILE A 243 -1.05 -34.60 21.23
C ILE A 243 0.13 -33.83 20.65
N PHE A 244 -0.17 -32.81 19.83
CA PHE A 244 0.84 -31.96 19.24
C PHE A 244 1.05 -30.72 20.08
N TYR A 245 2.25 -30.58 20.64
CA TYR A 245 2.65 -29.43 21.44
C TYR A 245 3.16 -28.32 20.53
N ILE A 246 2.47 -27.18 20.58
CA ILE A 246 2.73 -26.05 19.68
C ILE A 246 3.58 -24.98 20.34
N TYR A 247 3.28 -24.69 21.63
CA TYR A 247 3.95 -23.67 22.41
C TYR A 247 3.82 -23.98 23.89
N GLY A 248 4.74 -23.46 24.70
CA GLY A 248 4.68 -23.55 26.14
C GLY A 248 5.36 -22.35 26.80
N PHE A 249 4.87 -21.94 27.96
CA PHE A 249 5.38 -20.80 28.69
C PHE A 249 5.08 -20.90 30.19
N ALA A 250 5.80 -20.11 30.97
CA ALA A 250 5.51 -19.94 32.41
C ALA A 250 5.00 -18.52 32.66
N SER A 251 3.95 -18.37 33.45
CA SER A 251 3.42 -17.09 33.90
C SER A 251 2.89 -17.21 35.32
N GLY A 252 3.30 -16.31 36.24
CA GLY A 252 2.99 -16.40 37.65
C GLY A 252 3.44 -17.75 38.24
N ASN A 253 2.55 -18.43 38.95
CA ASN A 253 2.80 -19.72 39.59
C ASN A 253 2.56 -20.94 38.69
N PHE A 254 2.28 -20.71 37.39
CA PHE A 254 1.83 -21.76 36.51
C PHE A 254 2.75 -21.94 35.30
N VAL A 255 2.70 -23.16 34.73
CA VAL A 255 3.23 -23.52 33.43
C VAL A 255 2.07 -23.85 32.50
N TYR A 256 2.15 -23.37 31.30
CA TYR A 256 1.11 -23.57 30.29
C TYR A 256 1.68 -24.29 29.06
N PHE A 257 0.86 -25.18 28.49
CA PHE A 257 1.11 -25.76 27.17
C PHE A 257 -0.08 -25.54 26.26
N LEU A 258 0.21 -25.19 25.03
CA LEU A 258 -0.77 -25.06 23.97
C LEU A 258 -0.64 -26.24 23.03
N THR A 259 -1.72 -26.99 22.91
CA THR A 259 -1.74 -28.26 22.18
C THR A 259 -2.81 -28.27 21.10
N VAL A 260 -2.62 -29.15 20.12
CA VAL A 260 -3.66 -29.55 19.18
C VAL A 260 -3.78 -31.06 19.26
N GLN A 261 -4.97 -31.57 19.40
CA GLN A 261 -5.24 -33.00 19.53
C GLN A 261 -6.56 -33.38 18.85
N PRO A 262 -6.71 -34.64 18.43
CA PRO A 262 -8.00 -35.13 17.96
C PRO A 262 -9.03 -35.10 19.09
N GLU A 263 -10.26 -34.73 18.78
CA GLU A 263 -11.40 -34.96 19.65
C GLU A 263 -11.88 -36.41 19.54
N THR A 264 -12.35 -36.95 20.66
CA THR A 264 -12.99 -38.26 20.71
C THR A 264 -14.50 -38.10 20.58
N PRO A 265 -15.11 -38.21 19.41
CA PRO A 265 -16.56 -38.14 19.28
C PRO A 265 -17.16 -39.40 19.82
N GLU A 266 -18.19 -39.30 20.64
CA GLU A 266 -19.02 -40.45 21.01
C GLU A 266 -19.66 -41.01 19.75
N GLY A 267 -19.31 -42.26 19.42
CA GLY A 267 -20.06 -43.11 18.46
C GLY A 267 -19.72 -42.98 16.97
N VAL A 268 -18.59 -42.40 16.56
CA VAL A 268 -18.23 -42.25 15.11
C VAL A 268 -17.21 -43.26 14.62
N SER A 269 -17.52 -43.89 13.49
CA SER A 269 -16.72 -44.87 12.77
C SER A 269 -15.36 -44.34 12.26
N ASN A 270 -14.36 -45.19 12.38
CA ASN A 270 -12.95 -45.13 12.10
C ASN A 270 -12.48 -44.71 10.66
N SER A 271 -12.87 -43.55 10.16
CA SER A 271 -12.17 -43.04 9.00
C SER A 271 -11.24 -41.91 9.40
N ALA A 272 -9.94 -42.06 9.19
CA ALA A 272 -8.90 -41.08 9.51
C ALA A 272 -9.09 -39.71 8.82
N SER A 273 -9.99 -39.60 7.84
CA SER A 273 -10.33 -38.40 7.11
C SER A 273 -11.30 -37.45 7.83
N ASP A 274 -11.99 -37.91 8.88
CA ASP A 274 -13.07 -37.17 9.55
C ASP A 274 -12.75 -36.77 11.00
N LEU A 275 -11.51 -36.87 11.43
CA LEU A 275 -11.10 -36.44 12.76
C LEU A 275 -11.23 -34.93 12.92
N PHE A 276 -11.95 -34.54 13.98
CA PHE A 276 -11.94 -33.15 14.45
C PHE A 276 -10.74 -32.94 15.38
N TYR A 277 -10.06 -31.80 15.18
CA TYR A 277 -8.96 -31.40 16.05
C TYR A 277 -9.36 -30.22 16.90
N THR A 278 -8.98 -30.25 18.16
CA THR A 278 -9.20 -29.15 19.10
C THR A 278 -7.88 -28.60 19.58
N SER A 279 -7.76 -27.29 19.57
CA SER A 279 -6.69 -26.59 20.25
C SER A 279 -7.04 -26.43 21.71
N ARG A 280 -6.13 -26.78 22.60
CA ARG A 280 -6.34 -26.75 24.04
C ARG A 280 -5.22 -25.99 24.75
N ILE A 281 -5.60 -25.26 25.79
CA ILE A 281 -4.66 -24.65 26.73
C ILE A 281 -4.63 -25.52 27.97
N VAL A 282 -3.44 -26.04 28.28
CA VAL A 282 -3.16 -26.85 29.46
C VAL A 282 -2.45 -25.98 30.51
N ARG A 283 -2.89 -26.03 31.76
CA ARG A 283 -2.24 -25.36 32.89
C ARG A 283 -1.84 -26.36 33.98
N LEU A 284 -0.63 -26.16 34.51
CA LEU A 284 -0.06 -26.90 35.62
C LEU A 284 0.55 -25.91 36.63
N CYS A 285 0.58 -26.24 37.92
CA CYS A 285 1.37 -25.51 38.89
C CYS A 285 2.84 -25.89 38.79
N LYS A 286 3.73 -24.92 39.01
CA LYS A 286 5.20 -25.11 38.98
C LYS A 286 5.68 -26.10 40.03
N ASP A 287 5.01 -26.11 41.20
CA ASP A 287 5.39 -26.87 42.36
C ASP A 287 4.39 -28.00 42.67
N ASP A 288 3.87 -28.65 41.65
CA ASP A 288 2.99 -29.80 41.75
C ASP A 288 3.57 -31.04 41.04
N PRO A 289 4.46 -31.77 41.68
CA PRO A 289 5.08 -32.95 41.07
C PRO A 289 4.12 -34.13 40.85
N LYS A 290 2.88 -34.05 41.38
CA LYS A 290 1.86 -35.07 41.21
C LYS A 290 0.89 -34.81 40.09
N PHE A 291 0.99 -33.65 39.40
CA PHE A 291 0.10 -33.21 38.32
C PHE A 291 -1.40 -33.15 38.74
N HIS A 292 -1.69 -32.95 40.02
CA HIS A 292 -3.06 -32.76 40.50
C HIS A 292 -3.67 -31.45 40.00
N SER A 293 -2.83 -30.48 39.62
CA SER A 293 -3.23 -29.19 39.08
C SER A 293 -3.52 -29.20 37.57
N TYR A 294 -3.42 -30.36 36.89
CA TYR A 294 -3.66 -30.47 35.48
C TYR A 294 -5.07 -30.04 35.09
N VAL A 295 -5.19 -28.93 34.37
CA VAL A 295 -6.43 -28.47 33.76
C VAL A 295 -6.24 -28.23 32.29
N SER A 296 -7.17 -28.70 31.46
CA SER A 296 -7.12 -28.55 29.99
C SER A 296 -8.45 -28.04 29.47
N LEU A 297 -8.47 -26.84 28.86
CA LEU A 297 -9.63 -26.23 28.23
C LEU A 297 -9.43 -26.03 26.75
N PRO A 298 -10.48 -26.15 25.92
CA PRO A 298 -10.40 -25.76 24.53
C PRO A 298 -10.21 -24.25 24.44
N PHE A 299 -9.51 -23.78 23.38
CA PHE A 299 -9.36 -22.33 23.17
C PHE A 299 -9.27 -22.00 21.68
N GLY A 300 -9.57 -20.75 21.36
CA GLY A 300 -9.55 -20.23 20.03
C GLY A 300 -10.11 -18.83 19.95
N CYS A 301 -10.56 -18.39 18.80
CA CYS A 301 -11.21 -17.10 18.65
C CYS A 301 -12.26 -17.11 17.53
N VAL A 302 -13.13 -16.11 17.56
CA VAL A 302 -14.27 -15.99 16.66
C VAL A 302 -14.28 -14.60 16.04
N ARG A 303 -14.63 -14.50 14.75
CA ARG A 303 -14.89 -13.23 14.08
C ARG A 303 -16.16 -13.33 13.23
N GLY A 304 -17.22 -12.66 13.68
CA GLY A 304 -18.56 -12.88 13.14
C GLY A 304 -18.96 -14.35 13.30
N ASP A 305 -19.39 -15.00 12.24
CA ASP A 305 -19.78 -16.42 12.26
C ASP A 305 -18.62 -17.39 11.97
N THR A 306 -17.38 -16.89 11.90
CA THR A 306 -16.22 -17.72 11.59
C THR A 306 -15.43 -18.07 12.83
N GLU A 307 -15.28 -19.37 13.09
CA GLU A 307 -14.45 -19.91 14.16
C GLU A 307 -13.04 -20.26 13.68
N TYR A 308 -12.05 -19.87 14.48
CA TYR A 308 -10.64 -20.14 14.28
C TYR A 308 -10.17 -21.00 15.46
N ARG A 309 -9.99 -22.31 15.24
CA ARG A 309 -9.76 -23.31 16.28
C ARG A 309 -8.50 -24.16 16.07
N LEU A 310 -7.79 -24.04 14.94
CA LEU A 310 -6.57 -24.81 14.64
C LEU A 310 -5.33 -23.94 14.90
N LEU A 311 -4.72 -24.09 16.06
CA LEU A 311 -3.54 -23.33 16.50
C LEU A 311 -2.35 -23.61 15.57
N GLN A 312 -1.70 -22.55 15.12
CA GLN A 312 -0.51 -22.59 14.27
C GLN A 312 0.77 -22.16 15.02
N ALA A 313 0.68 -21.10 15.78
CA ALA A 313 1.79 -20.52 16.56
C ALA A 313 1.25 -19.68 17.71
N ALA A 314 2.09 -19.41 18.71
CA ALA A 314 1.78 -18.49 19.79
C ALA A 314 3.05 -17.82 20.33
N TYR A 315 2.88 -16.71 21.04
CA TYR A 315 3.96 -15.94 21.64
C TYR A 315 3.46 -15.18 22.87
N LEU A 316 4.10 -15.40 24.01
CA LEU A 316 3.82 -14.67 25.25
C LEU A 316 4.54 -13.33 25.24
N SER A 317 3.83 -12.26 25.61
CA SER A 317 4.38 -10.90 25.66
C SER A 317 3.69 -10.09 26.76
N LYS A 318 4.20 -8.89 27.00
CA LYS A 318 3.45 -7.84 27.70
C LYS A 318 2.67 -7.01 26.70
N PRO A 319 1.52 -6.42 27.08
CA PRO A 319 0.81 -5.48 26.23
C PRO A 319 1.47 -4.10 26.29
N GLY A 320 1.47 -3.39 25.19
CA GLY A 320 1.70 -1.94 25.17
C GLY A 320 0.52 -1.20 25.80
N ASP A 321 0.71 0.06 26.18
CA ASP A 321 -0.29 0.87 26.89
C ASP A 321 -1.63 0.96 26.15
N VAL A 322 -1.58 1.08 24.82
CA VAL A 322 -2.77 1.16 23.96
C VAL A 322 -3.58 -0.14 24.04
N LEU A 323 -2.92 -1.29 23.87
CA LEU A 323 -3.55 -2.59 23.93
C LEU A 323 -4.04 -2.90 25.35
N ALA A 324 -3.24 -2.60 26.37
CA ALA A 324 -3.59 -2.80 27.77
C ALA A 324 -4.87 -2.05 28.14
N LYS A 325 -4.95 -0.77 27.76
CA LYS A 325 -6.15 0.06 27.94
C LYS A 325 -7.36 -0.51 27.22
N SER A 326 -7.18 -0.95 25.98
CA SER A 326 -8.25 -1.53 25.15
C SER A 326 -8.80 -2.84 25.75
N LEU A 327 -7.94 -3.67 26.35
CA LEU A 327 -8.31 -4.93 27.00
C LEU A 327 -8.70 -4.77 28.48
N ASN A 328 -8.69 -3.56 29.03
CA ASN A 328 -8.93 -3.26 30.44
C ASN A 328 -8.02 -4.07 31.40
N ILE A 329 -6.73 -4.11 31.09
CA ILE A 329 -5.68 -4.76 31.87
C ILE A 329 -4.52 -3.78 32.12
N THR A 330 -3.58 -4.16 32.96
CA THR A 330 -2.36 -3.38 33.20
C THR A 330 -1.25 -3.77 32.21
N ALA A 331 -0.34 -2.86 31.93
CA ALA A 331 0.82 -3.13 31.06
C ALA A 331 1.81 -4.16 31.65
N GLN A 332 1.66 -4.53 32.94
CA GLN A 332 2.48 -5.53 33.63
C GLN A 332 1.90 -6.96 33.51
N GLU A 333 0.65 -7.09 33.10
CA GLU A 333 0.02 -8.40 32.92
C GLU A 333 0.52 -9.10 31.67
N ASP A 334 0.53 -10.43 31.68
CA ASP A 334 0.91 -11.22 30.50
C ASP A 334 -0.25 -11.34 29.51
N VAL A 335 0.07 -11.22 28.22
CA VAL A 335 -0.85 -11.50 27.12
C VAL A 335 -0.23 -12.52 26.17
N LEU A 336 -1.07 -13.43 25.68
CA LEU A 336 -0.68 -14.43 24.71
C LEU A 336 -1.22 -14.03 23.35
N PHE A 337 -0.34 -13.78 22.40
CA PHE A 337 -0.69 -13.70 20.98
C PHE A 337 -0.72 -15.10 20.39
N ALA A 338 -1.78 -15.46 19.69
CA ALA A 338 -1.90 -16.77 19.09
C ALA A 338 -2.51 -16.68 17.67
N ILE A 339 -2.04 -17.56 16.80
CA ILE A 339 -2.52 -17.67 15.43
C ILE A 339 -3.27 -18.98 15.26
N PHE A 340 -4.47 -18.86 14.72
CA PHE A 340 -5.32 -20.01 14.41
C PHE A 340 -5.71 -20.01 12.95
N SER A 341 -5.82 -21.20 12.35
CA SER A 341 -6.51 -21.41 11.09
C SER A 341 -7.99 -21.72 11.34
N LYS A 342 -8.81 -21.45 10.32
CA LYS A 342 -10.25 -21.63 10.33
C LYS A 342 -10.63 -23.09 10.50
N GLY A 343 -11.68 -23.34 11.27
CA GLY A 343 -12.30 -24.66 11.45
C GLY A 343 -11.53 -25.58 12.39
N GLN A 344 -11.85 -26.87 12.34
CA GLN A 344 -11.34 -27.93 13.22
C GLN A 344 -10.89 -29.17 12.47
N LYS A 345 -11.02 -29.20 11.15
CA LYS A 345 -10.59 -30.31 10.29
C LYS A 345 -9.23 -30.01 9.64
N GLN A 346 -8.58 -31.07 9.14
CA GLN A 346 -7.36 -30.94 8.32
C GLN A 346 -6.16 -30.27 9.03
N TYR A 347 -5.89 -30.62 10.29
CA TYR A 347 -4.75 -30.08 11.03
C TYR A 347 -3.41 -30.16 10.28
N HIS A 348 -3.16 -31.24 9.53
CA HIS A 348 -1.92 -31.40 8.76
C HIS A 348 -1.86 -30.54 7.47
N GLN A 349 -3.03 -30.10 6.99
CA GLN A 349 -3.17 -29.20 5.84
C GLN A 349 -4.22 -28.11 6.15
N PRO A 350 -3.94 -27.22 7.12
CA PRO A 350 -4.92 -26.26 7.56
C PRO A 350 -5.26 -25.25 6.46
N PRO A 351 -6.50 -24.71 6.47
CA PRO A 351 -6.92 -23.69 5.52
C PRO A 351 -6.06 -22.44 5.55
N ASP A 352 -6.05 -21.70 4.44
CA ASP A 352 -5.29 -20.44 4.35
C ASP A 352 -5.96 -19.28 5.10
N ASP A 353 -7.24 -19.40 5.44
CA ASP A 353 -7.95 -18.44 6.29
C ASP A 353 -7.49 -18.59 7.74
N SER A 354 -6.93 -17.52 8.29
CA SER A 354 -6.29 -17.52 9.62
C SER A 354 -6.52 -16.21 10.37
N ALA A 355 -6.50 -16.30 11.71
CA ALA A 355 -6.69 -15.18 12.61
C ALA A 355 -5.53 -15.05 13.61
N LEU A 356 -5.13 -13.81 13.87
CA LEU A 356 -4.29 -13.41 15.00
C LEU A 356 -5.19 -12.96 16.13
N CYS A 357 -5.06 -13.60 17.29
CA CYS A 357 -5.87 -13.33 18.46
C CYS A 357 -5.00 -13.06 19.69
N VAL A 358 -5.54 -12.34 20.65
CA VAL A 358 -4.86 -12.03 21.92
C VAL A 358 -5.70 -12.53 23.08
N PHE A 359 -5.02 -13.12 24.07
CA PHE A 359 -5.59 -13.67 25.31
C PHE A 359 -4.90 -13.05 26.51
N PRO A 360 -5.55 -12.24 27.34
CA PRO A 360 -5.04 -11.88 28.65
C PRO A 360 -4.94 -13.14 29.53
N ILE A 361 -3.76 -13.43 30.06
CA ILE A 361 -3.57 -14.63 30.90
C ILE A 361 -4.45 -14.60 32.15
N ARG A 362 -4.74 -13.41 32.69
CA ARG A 362 -5.72 -13.25 33.79
C ARG A 362 -7.10 -13.77 33.39
N ALA A 363 -7.56 -13.49 32.16
CA ALA A 363 -8.87 -13.97 31.69
C ALA A 363 -8.88 -15.51 31.54
N VAL A 364 -7.79 -16.08 31.02
CA VAL A 364 -7.60 -17.54 30.94
C VAL A 364 -7.69 -18.17 32.34
N ASN A 365 -6.99 -17.60 33.32
CA ASN A 365 -7.00 -18.10 34.70
C ASN A 365 -8.36 -17.96 35.38
N ALA A 366 -9.09 -16.89 35.09
CA ALA A 366 -10.46 -16.73 35.61
C ALA A 366 -11.37 -17.85 35.09
N GLN A 367 -11.33 -18.17 33.80
CA GLN A 367 -12.14 -19.24 33.22
C GLN A 367 -11.74 -20.64 33.74
N ILE A 368 -10.44 -20.88 33.95
CA ILE A 368 -9.96 -22.11 34.60
C ILE A 368 -10.47 -22.20 36.06
N LYS A 369 -10.43 -21.08 36.79
CA LYS A 369 -10.95 -21.02 38.18
C LYS A 369 -12.44 -21.30 38.23
N ASP A 370 -13.23 -20.70 37.33
CA ASP A 370 -14.68 -20.95 37.26
C ASP A 370 -14.97 -22.44 37.02
N ARG A 371 -14.20 -23.07 36.11
CA ARG A 371 -14.33 -24.52 35.86
C ARG A 371 -13.94 -25.38 37.06
N LEU A 372 -12.88 -25.02 37.75
CA LEU A 372 -12.51 -25.69 39.03
C LEU A 372 -13.61 -25.53 40.06
N GLN A 373 -14.12 -24.33 40.28
CA GLN A 373 -15.19 -24.06 41.25
C GLN A 373 -16.46 -24.89 40.95
N SER A 374 -16.92 -24.93 39.69
CA SER A 374 -18.07 -25.74 39.27
C SER A 374 -17.84 -27.22 39.58
N CYS A 375 -16.68 -27.77 39.21
CA CYS A 375 -16.38 -29.19 39.48
C CYS A 375 -16.29 -29.51 40.98
N TYR A 376 -15.64 -28.64 41.78
CA TYR A 376 -15.58 -28.84 43.23
C TYR A 376 -16.91 -28.59 43.97
N GLN A 377 -17.90 -28.02 43.28
CA GLN A 377 -19.31 -28.02 43.75
C GLN A 377 -20.03 -29.31 43.38
N GLY A 378 -19.42 -30.20 42.61
CA GLY A 378 -19.98 -31.46 42.16
C GLY A 378 -20.78 -31.35 40.87
N GLU A 379 -20.52 -30.29 40.04
CA GLU A 379 -21.23 -30.06 38.81
C GLU A 379 -20.44 -30.60 37.59
N GLY A 380 -21.12 -31.37 36.74
CA GLY A 380 -20.57 -31.91 35.50
C GLY A 380 -19.59 -33.05 35.70
N ASN A 381 -18.87 -33.36 34.61
CA ASN A 381 -17.88 -34.45 34.52
C ASN A 381 -16.46 -33.87 34.38
N LEU A 382 -15.44 -34.71 34.54
CA LEU A 382 -14.03 -34.30 34.37
C LEU A 382 -13.65 -33.99 32.92
N GLU A 383 -14.43 -34.40 31.94
CA GLU A 383 -14.37 -34.06 30.52
C GLU A 383 -13.00 -34.32 29.85
N LEU A 384 -12.28 -35.37 30.30
CA LEU A 384 -11.02 -35.83 29.71
C LEU A 384 -11.09 -37.30 29.29
N ASN A 385 -12.07 -37.66 28.47
CA ASN A 385 -12.36 -39.03 28.09
C ASN A 385 -11.15 -39.75 27.47
N TRP A 386 -10.31 -39.04 26.73
CA TRP A 386 -9.09 -39.60 26.17
C TRP A 386 -8.06 -40.06 27.21
N LEU A 387 -8.10 -39.48 28.43
CA LEU A 387 -7.19 -39.80 29.53
C LEU A 387 -7.81 -40.74 30.55
N LEU A 388 -9.10 -40.57 30.82
CA LEU A 388 -9.82 -41.32 31.82
C LEU A 388 -10.50 -42.60 31.30
N GLY A 389 -10.66 -42.71 29.96
CA GLY A 389 -11.32 -43.86 29.30
C GLY A 389 -12.82 -43.94 29.54
N LYS A 390 -13.39 -43.05 30.38
CA LYS A 390 -14.83 -42.99 30.73
C LYS A 390 -15.20 -41.64 31.27
N ASP A 391 -16.49 -41.37 31.31
CA ASP A 391 -17.03 -40.21 32.00
C ASP A 391 -16.93 -40.38 33.53
N VAL A 392 -16.22 -39.45 34.16
CA VAL A 392 -16.08 -39.40 35.60
C VAL A 392 -16.75 -38.13 36.13
N GLN A 393 -17.72 -38.30 37.04
CA GLN A 393 -18.41 -37.14 37.61
C GLN A 393 -17.51 -36.37 38.58
N CYS A 394 -17.69 -35.07 38.60
CA CYS A 394 -17.06 -34.19 39.57
C CYS A 394 -17.57 -34.50 40.99
N THR A 395 -16.67 -34.58 41.94
CA THR A 395 -16.98 -34.85 43.35
C THR A 395 -17.01 -33.54 44.13
N LYS A 396 -18.08 -33.35 44.92
CA LYS A 396 -18.19 -32.17 45.75
C LYS A 396 -17.16 -32.18 46.89
N ALA A 397 -16.40 -31.12 47.00
CA ALA A 397 -15.41 -30.90 48.06
C ALA A 397 -15.40 -29.44 48.48
N PRO A 398 -15.66 -29.14 49.78
CA PRO A 398 -15.76 -27.78 50.29
C PRO A 398 -14.36 -27.20 50.55
N VAL A 399 -13.66 -26.86 49.50
CA VAL A 399 -12.30 -26.29 49.54
C VAL A 399 -12.35 -24.88 48.96
N PRO A 400 -11.72 -23.88 49.59
CA PRO A 400 -11.59 -22.55 48.98
C PRO A 400 -10.68 -22.62 47.75
N ILE A 401 -11.18 -22.16 46.60
CA ILE A 401 -10.44 -22.10 45.36
C ILE A 401 -10.04 -20.64 45.12
N ASP A 402 -8.78 -20.34 45.42
CA ASP A 402 -8.18 -19.04 45.15
C ASP A 402 -7.47 -19.01 43.79
N ASP A 403 -6.78 -17.92 43.46
CA ASP A 403 -6.11 -17.74 42.20
C ASP A 403 -4.84 -18.60 42.02
N ASN A 404 -4.31 -19.15 43.12
CA ASN A 404 -3.13 -20.01 43.16
C ASN A 404 -3.45 -21.48 43.43
N PHE A 405 -4.72 -21.85 43.43
CA PHE A 405 -5.15 -23.21 43.72
C PHE A 405 -4.53 -24.24 42.75
N CYS A 406 -3.82 -25.24 43.30
CA CYS A 406 -3.07 -26.26 42.58
C CYS A 406 -3.70 -27.67 42.60
N GLY A 407 -5.02 -27.76 42.82
CA GLY A 407 -5.73 -29.04 42.80
C GLY A 407 -5.49 -29.89 44.02
N LEU A 408 -6.24 -30.97 44.10
CA LEU A 408 -6.13 -32.04 45.07
C LEU A 408 -6.12 -33.38 44.35
N ASP A 409 -6.02 -34.48 45.09
CA ASP A 409 -6.08 -35.85 44.54
C ASP A 409 -7.48 -36.26 44.02
N ILE A 410 -8.48 -35.43 44.26
CA ILE A 410 -9.84 -35.55 43.71
C ILE A 410 -10.08 -34.53 42.60
N ASN A 411 -11.02 -34.82 41.70
CA ASN A 411 -11.38 -33.95 40.56
C ASN A 411 -10.19 -33.62 39.63
N GLN A 412 -9.30 -34.61 39.48
CA GLN A 412 -8.12 -34.43 38.65
C GLN A 412 -7.88 -35.69 37.76
N PRO A 413 -7.29 -35.58 36.63
CA PRO A 413 -7.09 -34.34 35.89
C PRO A 413 -8.41 -33.77 35.37
N LEU A 414 -8.50 -32.44 35.23
CA LEU A 414 -9.74 -31.75 34.88
C LEU A 414 -9.70 -31.21 33.42
N GLY A 415 -10.77 -31.49 32.70
CA GLY A 415 -11.04 -30.87 31.41
C GLY A 415 -12.23 -29.93 31.44
N GLY A 416 -12.54 -29.37 30.30
CA GLY A 416 -13.76 -28.58 30.08
C GLY A 416 -14.08 -28.53 28.57
N SER A 417 -15.38 -28.31 28.30
CA SER A 417 -15.92 -28.17 26.92
C SER A 417 -16.11 -26.72 26.51
N VAL A 418 -16.21 -25.77 27.47
CA VAL A 418 -16.37 -24.34 27.20
C VAL A 418 -15.04 -23.75 26.75
N PRO A 419 -14.98 -23.20 25.50
CA PRO A 419 -13.73 -22.66 24.99
C PRO A 419 -13.36 -21.34 25.64
N VAL A 420 -12.07 -21.13 25.85
CA VAL A 420 -11.49 -19.82 26.14
C VAL A 420 -11.39 -19.04 24.83
N ASP A 421 -12.19 -18.00 24.68
CA ASP A 421 -12.21 -17.19 23.48
C ASP A 421 -11.32 -15.95 23.60
N GLY A 422 -10.39 -15.81 22.67
CA GLY A 422 -9.53 -14.65 22.56
C GLY A 422 -10.14 -13.52 21.74
N VAL A 423 -9.59 -12.33 21.91
CA VAL A 423 -9.95 -11.16 21.10
C VAL A 423 -9.27 -11.25 19.74
N THR A 424 -10.05 -11.29 18.67
CA THR A 424 -9.51 -11.32 17.29
C THR A 424 -8.99 -9.94 16.91
N LEU A 425 -7.69 -9.83 16.63
CA LEU A 425 -7.03 -8.61 16.23
C LEU A 425 -6.98 -8.45 14.70
N PHE A 426 -6.57 -9.50 13.99
CA PHE A 426 -6.32 -9.44 12.55
C PHE A 426 -6.66 -10.77 11.88
N THR A 427 -7.13 -10.73 10.63
CA THR A 427 -7.42 -11.94 9.83
C THR A 427 -6.76 -11.87 8.46
N SER A 428 -6.37 -13.03 7.94
CA SER A 428 -5.77 -13.20 6.61
C SER A 428 -6.41 -14.40 5.92
N SER A 429 -7.03 -14.20 4.75
CA SER A 429 -7.79 -15.23 4.03
C SER A 429 -7.05 -15.92 2.88
N ARG A 430 -5.96 -15.33 2.38
CA ARG A 430 -5.24 -15.79 1.18
C ARG A 430 -3.83 -16.28 1.43
N ASP A 431 -3.26 -15.95 2.58
CA ASP A 431 -1.88 -16.29 2.94
C ASP A 431 -1.86 -16.62 4.42
N ARG A 432 -1.86 -17.93 4.72
CA ARG A 432 -1.96 -18.44 6.09
C ARG A 432 -0.80 -17.93 6.93
N MET A 433 -1.14 -17.41 8.10
CA MET A 433 -0.19 -17.03 9.12
C MET A 433 0.36 -18.29 9.80
N THR A 434 1.69 -18.37 9.98
CA THR A 434 2.40 -19.57 10.44
C THR A 434 3.24 -19.36 11.68
N SER A 435 3.59 -18.12 11.99
CA SER A 435 4.44 -17.76 13.12
C SER A 435 4.12 -16.39 13.66
N VAL A 436 4.41 -16.13 14.92
CA VAL A 436 4.17 -14.85 15.58
C VAL A 436 5.29 -14.54 16.58
N ALA A 437 5.69 -13.27 16.61
CA ALA A 437 6.54 -12.69 17.65
C ALA A 437 6.08 -11.26 17.94
N SER A 438 6.24 -10.78 19.16
CA SER A 438 5.78 -9.46 19.56
C SER A 438 6.72 -8.82 20.57
N TYR A 439 6.81 -7.50 20.54
CA TYR A 439 7.43 -6.69 21.58
C TYR A 439 6.72 -5.34 21.72
N ILE A 440 7.11 -4.56 22.72
CA ILE A 440 6.54 -3.24 22.98
C ILE A 440 7.52 -2.18 22.44
N TYR A 441 6.99 -1.24 21.67
CA TYR A 441 7.71 -0.06 21.22
C TYR A 441 6.85 1.20 21.41
N ASN A 442 7.35 2.19 22.16
CA ASN A 442 6.67 3.46 22.46
C ASN A 442 5.20 3.28 22.91
N GLY A 443 4.95 2.33 23.82
CA GLY A 443 3.61 2.04 24.34
C GLY A 443 2.68 1.30 23.38
N TYR A 444 3.14 0.92 22.20
CA TYR A 444 2.41 0.07 21.25
C TYR A 444 2.88 -1.37 21.30
N SER A 445 1.95 -2.31 21.17
CA SER A 445 2.28 -3.72 20.90
C SER A 445 2.54 -3.89 19.42
N VAL A 446 3.76 -4.22 19.03
CA VAL A 446 4.15 -4.49 17.65
C VAL A 446 4.22 -5.99 17.44
N VAL A 447 3.46 -6.51 16.50
CA VAL A 447 3.34 -7.95 16.24
C VAL A 447 3.84 -8.26 14.83
N PHE A 448 4.77 -9.19 14.75
CA PHE A 448 5.33 -9.72 13.50
C PHE A 448 4.74 -11.09 13.25
N VAL A 449 4.21 -11.27 12.06
CA VAL A 449 3.51 -12.50 11.67
C VAL A 449 4.13 -13.06 10.40
N GLY A 450 4.74 -14.24 10.49
CA GLY A 450 5.22 -14.96 9.33
C GLY A 450 4.09 -15.70 8.62
N THR A 451 4.25 -15.90 7.31
CA THR A 451 3.22 -16.52 6.46
C THR A 451 3.72 -17.74 5.69
N LYS A 452 2.79 -18.53 5.19
CA LYS A 452 3.02 -19.71 4.35
C LYS A 452 3.81 -19.37 3.07
N ASN A 453 3.66 -18.16 2.55
CA ASN A 453 4.29 -17.71 1.31
C ASN A 453 5.59 -16.90 1.55
N GLY A 454 6.25 -17.11 2.68
CA GLY A 454 7.57 -16.54 2.96
C GLY A 454 7.57 -15.04 3.23
N LYS A 455 6.47 -14.48 3.68
CA LYS A 455 6.34 -13.06 4.00
C LYS A 455 6.24 -12.84 5.51
N VAL A 456 6.64 -11.68 5.95
CA VAL A 456 6.41 -11.17 7.31
C VAL A 456 5.49 -9.96 7.23
N LYS A 457 4.37 -10.02 7.92
CA LYS A 457 3.44 -8.91 8.13
C LYS A 457 3.78 -8.22 9.44
N LYS A 458 3.87 -6.90 9.43
CA LYS A 458 4.09 -6.07 10.60
C LYS A 458 2.77 -5.41 10.98
N ILE A 459 2.33 -5.65 12.21
CA ILE A 459 0.98 -5.30 12.69
C ILE A 459 1.10 -4.54 14.00
N ARG A 460 0.48 -3.38 14.10
CA ARG A 460 0.28 -2.67 15.36
C ARG A 460 -1.01 -3.18 16.00
N ALA A 461 -0.92 -3.74 17.19
CA ALA A 461 -2.04 -4.29 17.91
C ALA A 461 -2.63 -3.24 18.85
N ASP A 462 -3.70 -2.58 18.41
CA ASP A 462 -4.38 -1.52 19.18
C ASP A 462 -5.54 -2.08 20.03
N GLY A 463 -6.04 -3.28 19.70
CA GLY A 463 -7.20 -3.89 20.37
C GLY A 463 -8.54 -3.27 19.96
N PRO A 464 -9.67 -3.74 20.53
CA PRO A 464 -10.98 -3.19 20.22
C PRO A 464 -11.11 -1.69 20.52
N PRO A 465 -11.82 -0.90 19.69
CA PRO A 465 -12.52 -1.32 18.47
C PRO A 465 -11.66 -1.39 17.21
N HIS A 466 -10.41 -0.95 17.25
CA HIS A 466 -9.54 -0.78 16.07
C HIS A 466 -8.90 -2.09 15.60
N GLY A 467 -8.72 -3.05 16.50
CA GLY A 467 -8.10 -4.35 16.18
C GLY A 467 -6.60 -4.27 15.98
N GLY A 468 -6.11 -4.97 14.94
CA GLY A 468 -4.73 -4.92 14.50
C GLY A 468 -4.62 -4.21 13.16
N ILE A 469 -3.71 -3.26 13.04
CA ILE A 469 -3.46 -2.46 11.85
C ILE A 469 -2.17 -2.95 11.22
N GLN A 470 -2.28 -3.59 10.03
CA GLN A 470 -1.10 -3.96 9.26
C GLN A 470 -0.56 -2.71 8.57
N TYR A 471 0.68 -2.34 8.87
CA TYR A 471 1.33 -1.18 8.30
C TYR A 471 2.40 -1.54 7.26
N GLU A 472 3.00 -2.73 7.35
CA GLU A 472 4.00 -3.19 6.39
C GLU A 472 3.89 -4.70 6.13
N MET A 473 4.39 -5.14 4.98
CA MET A 473 4.56 -6.56 4.62
C MET A 473 5.84 -6.73 3.82
N VAL A 474 6.75 -7.53 4.35
CA VAL A 474 8.08 -7.79 3.78
C VAL A 474 8.13 -9.20 3.20
N THR A 475 8.61 -9.36 1.97
CA THR A 475 8.89 -10.67 1.39
C THR A 475 10.29 -11.10 1.82
N VAL A 476 10.39 -12.12 2.68
CA VAL A 476 11.65 -12.63 3.22
C VAL A 476 12.20 -13.74 2.34
N PHE A 477 11.36 -14.71 1.97
CA PHE A 477 11.75 -15.85 1.14
C PHE A 477 11.16 -15.69 -0.26
N LYS A 478 12.02 -15.36 -1.22
CA LYS A 478 11.61 -15.11 -2.62
C LYS A 478 11.16 -16.38 -3.36
N ASP A 479 11.57 -17.54 -2.87
CA ASP A 479 11.18 -18.84 -3.39
C ASP A 479 9.78 -19.29 -2.91
N GLY A 480 9.13 -18.47 -2.05
CA GLY A 480 7.83 -18.77 -1.47
C GLY A 480 7.86 -19.83 -0.37
N SER A 481 9.03 -20.19 0.15
CA SER A 481 9.15 -21.13 1.29
C SER A 481 8.43 -20.58 2.52
N PRO A 482 7.69 -21.42 3.28
CA PRO A 482 6.98 -20.98 4.47
C PRO A 482 7.91 -20.44 5.56
N VAL A 483 7.45 -19.42 6.27
CA VAL A 483 8.07 -19.02 7.53
C VAL A 483 7.76 -20.08 8.58
N LEU A 484 8.81 -20.64 9.20
CA LEU A 484 8.67 -21.60 10.29
C LEU A 484 8.24 -20.91 11.58
N ARG A 485 7.80 -21.72 12.55
CA ARG A 485 7.16 -21.24 13.79
C ARG A 485 8.07 -20.34 14.62
N ASP A 486 9.34 -20.68 14.73
CA ASP A 486 10.27 -19.95 15.58
C ASP A 486 10.74 -18.67 14.93
N MET A 487 10.49 -17.56 15.59
CA MET A 487 11.03 -16.24 15.29
C MET A 487 11.57 -15.63 16.58
N ALA A 488 12.68 -14.93 16.51
CA ALA A 488 13.30 -14.30 17.66
C ALA A 488 13.90 -12.93 17.31
N PHE A 489 13.85 -11.99 18.25
CA PHE A 489 14.44 -10.68 18.08
C PHE A 489 15.93 -10.67 18.43
N SER A 490 16.69 -9.75 17.84
CA SER A 490 18.00 -9.35 18.32
C SER A 490 17.87 -8.66 19.69
N ILE A 491 18.96 -8.58 20.45
CA ILE A 491 18.96 -7.97 21.80
C ILE A 491 18.43 -6.53 21.79
N ASP A 492 18.83 -5.78 20.77
CA ASP A 492 18.47 -4.37 20.59
C ASP A 492 17.11 -4.18 19.92
N HIS A 493 16.37 -5.25 19.64
CA HIS A 493 15.11 -5.28 18.90
C HIS A 493 15.14 -4.57 17.53
N LYS A 494 16.33 -4.35 16.95
CA LYS A 494 16.46 -3.77 15.61
C LYS A 494 16.22 -4.76 14.49
N PHE A 495 16.36 -6.06 14.78
CA PHE A 495 16.21 -7.14 13.82
C PHE A 495 15.35 -8.27 14.36
N LEU A 496 14.67 -8.92 13.44
CA LEU A 496 13.94 -10.17 13.67
C LEU A 496 14.63 -11.27 12.87
N TYR A 497 14.97 -12.37 13.53
CA TYR A 497 15.44 -13.58 12.87
C TYR A 497 14.25 -14.43 12.46
N VAL A 498 14.17 -14.71 11.17
CA VAL A 498 13.08 -15.44 10.52
C VAL A 498 13.66 -16.64 9.79
N MET A 499 13.03 -17.79 9.93
CA MET A 499 13.56 -19.05 9.43
C MET A 499 12.57 -19.74 8.47
N SER A 500 13.09 -20.28 7.37
CA SER A 500 12.46 -21.33 6.55
C SER A 500 13.20 -22.65 6.73
N GLU A 501 12.77 -23.72 6.10
CA GLU A 501 13.47 -25.01 6.17
C GLU A 501 14.94 -24.94 5.69
N ARG A 502 15.33 -23.93 4.90
CA ARG A 502 16.65 -23.85 4.28
C ARG A 502 17.42 -22.56 4.52
N GLN A 503 16.75 -21.56 5.02
CA GLN A 503 17.34 -20.23 5.19
C GLN A 503 16.91 -19.60 6.50
N VAL A 504 17.86 -19.00 7.20
CA VAL A 504 17.62 -18.04 8.28
C VAL A 504 17.93 -16.65 7.73
N SER A 505 17.04 -15.69 7.95
CA SER A 505 17.20 -14.30 7.51
C SER A 505 17.10 -13.34 8.68
N ARG A 506 17.96 -12.33 8.67
CA ARG A 506 17.94 -11.21 9.62
C ARG A 506 17.17 -10.05 8.99
N VAL A 507 15.93 -9.83 9.43
CA VAL A 507 15.01 -8.85 8.86
C VAL A 507 14.95 -7.61 9.76
N PRO A 508 15.10 -6.38 9.26
CA PRO A 508 14.95 -5.18 10.09
C PRO A 508 13.51 -5.04 10.58
N VAL A 509 13.35 -4.61 11.84
CA VAL A 509 12.01 -4.44 12.43
C VAL A 509 11.30 -3.22 11.87
N GLU A 510 12.04 -2.19 11.43
CA GLU A 510 11.52 -0.98 10.82
C GLU A 510 12.10 -0.78 9.41
N SER A 511 11.49 0.07 8.63
CA SER A 511 11.89 0.41 7.26
C SER A 511 11.55 1.87 6.98
N CYS A 512 11.81 2.77 7.94
CA CYS A 512 11.40 4.17 7.88
C CYS A 512 11.98 4.92 6.69
N GLU A 513 13.22 4.61 6.30
CA GLU A 513 13.93 5.26 5.19
C GLU A 513 13.23 5.15 3.82
N GLN A 514 12.26 4.25 3.69
CA GLN A 514 11.47 4.12 2.45
C GLN A 514 10.53 5.30 2.21
N TYR A 515 10.17 6.06 3.26
CA TYR A 515 9.27 7.20 3.17
C TYR A 515 10.07 8.48 2.95
N THR A 516 9.74 9.21 1.90
CA THR A 516 10.49 10.37 1.44
C THR A 516 9.90 11.70 1.87
N THR A 517 8.66 11.70 2.34
CA THR A 517 7.96 12.90 2.83
C THR A 517 7.44 12.72 4.26
N CYS A 518 7.33 13.83 4.99
CA CYS A 518 6.77 13.82 6.35
C CYS A 518 5.37 13.21 6.40
N ALA A 519 4.52 13.56 5.45
CA ALA A 519 3.16 13.03 5.38
C ALA A 519 3.13 11.51 5.14
N GLU A 520 3.94 10.99 4.21
CA GLU A 520 4.06 9.52 3.98
C GLU A 520 4.59 8.81 5.22
N CYS A 521 5.64 9.35 5.83
CA CYS A 521 6.27 8.81 7.03
C CYS A 521 5.23 8.63 8.16
N LEU A 522 4.52 9.68 8.50
CA LEU A 522 3.61 9.71 9.64
C LEU A 522 2.24 9.07 9.34
N SER A 523 1.85 8.98 8.08
CA SER A 523 0.65 8.24 7.67
C SER A 523 0.88 6.74 7.48
N SER A 524 2.13 6.27 7.50
CA SER A 524 2.46 4.84 7.35
C SER A 524 1.83 3.97 8.44
N GLY A 525 1.64 4.54 9.65
CA GLY A 525 1.15 3.83 10.81
C GLY A 525 2.20 2.95 11.50
N ASP A 526 3.45 2.96 11.03
CA ASP A 526 4.57 2.29 11.70
C ASP A 526 4.96 3.04 12.97
N PRO A 527 4.80 2.43 14.17
CA PRO A 527 5.11 3.11 15.44
C PRO A 527 6.60 3.42 15.64
N HIS A 528 7.48 2.82 14.84
CA HIS A 528 8.92 3.10 14.89
C HIS A 528 9.29 4.40 14.20
N CYS A 529 8.48 4.85 13.22
CA CYS A 529 8.83 5.90 12.30
C CYS A 529 8.31 7.27 12.75
N GLY A 530 9.17 8.25 12.68
CA GLY A 530 8.84 9.65 12.82
C GLY A 530 9.70 10.50 11.88
N TRP A 531 9.33 11.75 11.72
CA TRP A 531 10.01 12.65 10.82
C TRP A 531 11.09 13.45 11.53
N CYS A 532 12.35 13.21 11.17
CA CYS A 532 13.49 13.99 11.64
C CYS A 532 13.57 15.27 10.81
N THR A 533 13.11 16.39 11.39
CA THR A 533 12.77 17.62 10.69
C THR A 533 13.94 18.25 9.96
N LEU A 534 15.05 18.52 10.65
CA LEU A 534 16.22 19.19 10.03
C LEU A 534 17.05 18.27 9.13
N HIS A 535 16.95 16.96 9.29
CA HIS A 535 17.58 15.98 8.41
C HIS A 535 16.72 15.64 7.20
N HIS A 536 15.43 16.01 7.25
CA HIS A 536 14.43 15.75 6.21
C HIS A 536 14.35 14.27 5.85
N THR A 537 14.31 13.43 6.88
CA THR A 537 14.28 11.98 6.73
C THR A 537 13.27 11.35 7.68
N CYS A 538 12.61 10.29 7.21
CA CYS A 538 11.85 9.42 8.08
C CYS A 538 12.81 8.47 8.79
N SER A 539 12.76 8.41 10.11
CA SER A 539 13.69 7.60 10.92
C SER A 539 13.09 7.23 12.26
N PRO A 540 13.65 6.23 12.94
CA PRO A 540 13.39 6.04 14.37
C PRO A 540 13.85 7.26 15.19
N ARG A 541 13.18 7.49 16.33
CA ARG A 541 13.51 8.61 17.22
C ARG A 541 14.97 8.65 17.65
N ASP A 542 15.53 7.49 18.01
CA ASP A 542 16.91 7.35 18.46
C ASP A 542 17.96 7.67 17.39
N SER A 543 17.56 7.65 16.13
CA SER A 543 18.41 7.98 14.98
C SER A 543 18.34 9.46 14.58
N CYS A 544 17.45 10.24 15.19
CA CYS A 544 17.30 11.66 14.94
C CYS A 544 18.08 12.46 16.01
N GLU A 545 19.04 13.26 15.58
CA GLU A 545 19.81 14.10 16.48
C GLU A 545 18.94 15.09 17.21
N ARG A 546 19.12 15.18 18.53
CA ARG A 546 18.39 16.12 19.41
C ARG A 546 16.85 15.96 19.31
N ALA A 547 16.36 14.74 19.11
CA ALA A 547 14.95 14.42 18.93
C ALA A 547 14.04 14.86 20.10
N ASP A 548 14.60 15.09 21.29
CA ASP A 548 13.89 15.56 22.48
C ASP A 548 13.65 17.06 22.51
N GLU A 549 14.30 17.82 21.62
CA GLU A 549 14.05 19.24 21.49
C GLU A 549 12.76 19.52 20.72
N PRO A 550 12.06 20.65 21.03
CA PRO A 550 10.81 20.98 20.38
C PRO A 550 10.92 21.01 18.84
N HIS A 551 9.97 20.38 18.17
CA HIS A 551 9.85 20.33 16.70
C HIS A 551 11.03 19.70 15.93
N ARG A 552 12.00 19.07 16.65
CA ARG A 552 13.10 18.32 16.00
C ARG A 552 12.63 17.00 15.42
N PHE A 553 11.69 16.36 16.09
CA PHE A 553 11.12 15.08 15.69
C PHE A 553 9.59 15.16 15.71
N ALA A 554 8.95 14.87 14.59
CA ALA A 554 7.50 14.82 14.48
C ALA A 554 7.02 13.37 14.52
N ASP A 555 6.03 13.09 15.36
CA ASP A 555 5.36 11.80 15.52
C ASP A 555 3.89 11.82 15.11
N SER A 556 3.37 12.98 14.72
CA SER A 556 2.01 13.17 14.23
C SER A 556 1.96 14.07 13.01
N ILE A 557 1.00 13.83 12.12
CA ILE A 557 0.87 14.54 10.83
C ILE A 557 0.70 16.07 11.00
N GLY A 558 0.08 16.50 12.11
CA GLY A 558 -0.10 17.92 12.43
C GLY A 558 1.20 18.65 12.74
N GLN A 559 2.30 17.93 13.01
CA GLN A 559 3.62 18.48 13.29
C GLN A 559 4.52 18.56 12.04
N CYS A 560 4.02 18.16 10.87
CA CYS A 560 4.76 18.33 9.63
C CYS A 560 4.96 19.80 9.33
N MET A 561 6.21 20.20 9.18
CA MET A 561 6.58 21.56 8.89
C MET A 561 5.99 22.04 7.57
N SER A 562 5.47 23.25 7.54
CA SER A 562 5.01 23.92 6.33
C SER A 562 5.62 25.31 6.18
N ILE A 563 5.67 25.80 4.96
CA ILE A 563 6.24 27.11 4.64
C ILE A 563 5.28 27.91 3.77
N MET A 564 5.02 29.16 4.16
CA MET A 564 4.30 30.14 3.36
C MET A 564 5.20 31.31 3.02
N VAL A 565 5.23 31.68 1.75
CA VAL A 565 6.07 32.79 1.23
C VAL A 565 5.21 34.02 0.95
N GLN A 566 5.65 35.17 1.40
CA GLN A 566 5.00 36.44 1.12
C GLN A 566 6.01 37.47 0.56
N PRO A 567 5.79 38.01 -0.65
CA PRO A 567 4.75 37.64 -1.61
C PRO A 567 5.00 36.23 -2.20
N SER A 568 3.93 35.51 -2.63
CA SER A 568 4.02 34.17 -3.19
C SER A 568 4.57 34.12 -4.62
N SER A 569 4.65 35.28 -5.28
CA SER A 569 5.18 35.43 -6.63
C SER A 569 5.70 36.86 -6.84
N ILE A 570 6.69 37.02 -7.70
CA ILE A 570 7.24 38.33 -8.09
C ILE A 570 7.35 38.44 -9.62
N SER A 571 7.27 39.68 -10.12
CA SER A 571 7.52 39.94 -11.54
C SER A 571 9.02 39.83 -11.86
N VAL A 572 9.37 39.23 -13.01
CA VAL A 572 10.74 39.14 -13.52
C VAL A 572 11.40 40.52 -13.68
N SER A 573 10.63 41.58 -13.79
CA SER A 573 11.14 42.97 -13.86
C SER A 573 11.43 43.62 -12.51
N GLN A 574 11.02 42.98 -11.39
CA GLN A 574 11.36 43.44 -10.04
C GLN A 574 12.73 42.94 -9.64
N HIS A 575 13.45 43.75 -8.89
CA HIS A 575 14.82 43.45 -8.45
C HIS A 575 14.85 43.09 -6.96
N SER A 576 15.58 42.05 -6.65
CA SER A 576 16.01 41.65 -5.28
C SER A 576 15.11 42.10 -4.12
N LEU A 577 13.88 41.57 -4.08
CA LEU A 577 12.90 41.87 -3.05
C LEU A 577 13.07 41.00 -1.81
N PRO A 578 12.89 41.54 -0.60
CA PRO A 578 12.82 40.70 0.59
C PRO A 578 11.54 39.85 0.58
N LEU A 579 11.71 38.55 0.71
CA LEU A 579 10.64 37.56 0.83
C LEU A 579 10.50 37.17 2.30
N SER A 580 9.32 37.28 2.87
CA SER A 580 9.03 36.81 4.22
C SER A 580 8.49 35.37 4.17
N LEU A 581 9.23 34.44 4.70
CA LEU A 581 8.86 33.03 4.78
C LEU A 581 8.36 32.70 6.19
N LEU A 582 7.08 32.41 6.32
CA LEU A 582 6.50 31.95 7.58
C LEU A 582 6.64 30.44 7.64
N VAL A 583 7.40 29.93 8.61
CA VAL A 583 7.64 28.51 8.81
C VAL A 583 6.87 28.06 10.05
N SER A 584 5.89 27.17 9.87
CA SER A 584 5.15 26.56 10.98
C SER A 584 5.89 25.32 11.51
N ASP A 585 5.76 25.06 12.82
CA ASP A 585 6.35 23.92 13.50
C ASP A 585 7.88 23.79 13.30
N ALA A 586 8.54 24.92 13.17
CA ALA A 586 9.99 24.98 13.01
C ALA A 586 10.70 24.68 14.34
N PRO A 587 11.76 23.85 14.32
CA PRO A 587 12.68 23.75 15.45
C PRO A 587 13.49 25.04 15.60
N ASP A 588 14.35 25.10 16.61
CA ASP A 588 15.28 26.21 16.75
C ASP A 588 16.23 26.28 15.55
N LEU A 589 16.20 27.43 14.87
CA LEU A 589 17.01 27.73 13.69
C LEU A 589 18.16 28.73 14.00
N ALA A 590 18.55 28.87 15.26
CA ALA A 590 19.60 29.81 15.70
C ALA A 590 20.96 29.58 15.02
N ALA A 591 21.26 28.39 14.56
CA ALA A 591 22.47 28.08 13.80
C ALA A 591 22.50 28.75 12.40
N GLY A 592 21.36 29.27 11.93
CA GLY A 592 21.20 29.92 10.63
C GLY A 592 20.58 29.01 9.56
N VAL A 593 20.06 29.68 8.52
CA VAL A 593 19.45 29.03 7.36
C VAL A 593 19.93 29.66 6.06
N THR A 594 19.95 28.89 5.00
CA THR A 594 20.23 29.34 3.63
C THR A 594 19.00 29.09 2.77
N CYS A 595 18.60 30.08 1.98
CA CYS A 595 17.48 29.99 1.05
C CYS A 595 18.00 29.60 -0.34
N LEU A 596 17.51 28.52 -0.87
CA LEU A 596 17.87 28.00 -2.18
C LEU A 596 16.71 28.22 -3.14
N PHE A 597 16.95 28.91 -4.25
CA PHE A 597 15.99 29.07 -5.34
C PHE A 597 16.30 28.10 -6.47
N GLY A 598 15.97 26.83 -6.27
CA GLY A 598 16.33 25.76 -7.21
C GLY A 598 17.83 25.77 -7.48
N ASN A 599 18.20 25.82 -8.77
CA ASN A 599 19.59 25.92 -9.21
C ASN A 599 20.04 27.37 -9.53
N LEU A 600 19.20 28.36 -9.21
CA LEU A 600 19.47 29.76 -9.59
C LEU A 600 20.46 30.44 -8.65
N THR A 601 20.15 30.49 -7.38
CA THR A 601 20.96 31.15 -6.37
C THR A 601 20.78 30.55 -4.98
N GLU A 602 21.81 30.65 -4.16
CA GLU A 602 21.76 30.44 -2.70
C GLU A 602 21.95 31.76 -1.99
N VAL A 603 21.09 32.08 -1.03
CA VAL A 603 21.12 33.37 -0.28
C VAL A 603 20.99 33.07 1.21
N GLU A 604 21.76 33.73 2.03
CA GLU A 604 21.63 33.63 3.48
C GLU A 604 20.29 34.18 3.96
N GLY A 605 19.58 33.41 4.79
CA GLY A 605 18.30 33.76 5.37
C GLY A 605 18.44 34.36 6.77
N GLN A 606 17.79 35.48 7.03
CA GLN A 606 17.72 36.09 8.36
C GLN A 606 16.56 35.49 9.15
N VAL A 607 16.88 34.82 10.27
CA VAL A 607 15.87 34.23 11.16
C VAL A 607 15.36 35.30 12.14
N VAL A 608 14.05 35.55 12.14
CA VAL A 608 13.37 36.50 13.04
C VAL A 608 12.16 35.81 13.65
N GLY A 609 12.34 35.15 14.79
CA GLY A 609 11.31 34.30 15.42
C GLY A 609 10.90 33.14 14.52
N SER A 610 9.62 33.01 14.20
CA SER A 610 9.08 31.99 13.29
C SER A 610 9.17 32.38 11.81
N ARG A 611 9.84 33.48 11.48
CA ARG A 611 9.98 33.95 10.09
C ARG A 611 11.42 33.92 9.65
N VAL A 612 11.60 33.55 8.39
CA VAL A 612 12.88 33.63 7.69
C VAL A 612 12.73 34.67 6.58
N VAL A 613 13.64 35.63 6.53
CA VAL A 613 13.65 36.67 5.48
C VAL A 613 14.77 36.35 4.50
N CYS A 614 14.45 36.11 3.25
CA CYS A 614 15.38 35.87 2.16
C CYS A 614 15.25 36.94 1.09
N VAL A 615 16.32 37.23 0.40
CA VAL A 615 16.30 38.13 -0.76
C VAL A 615 16.07 37.32 -2.02
N SER A 616 15.10 37.70 -2.87
CA SER A 616 14.84 37.01 -4.12
C SER A 616 16.03 37.12 -5.10
N PRO A 617 16.22 36.18 -6.04
CA PRO A 617 17.23 36.28 -7.08
C PRO A 617 17.15 37.59 -7.85
N ALA A 618 18.30 38.09 -8.36
CA ALA A 618 18.29 39.22 -9.25
C ALA A 618 17.69 38.85 -10.62
N ALA A 619 17.09 39.83 -11.30
CA ALA A 619 16.42 39.57 -12.59
C ALA A 619 17.33 38.92 -13.64
N ARG A 620 18.64 39.15 -13.60
CA ARG A 620 19.64 38.53 -14.48
C ARG A 620 19.84 37.04 -14.23
N ASP A 621 19.52 36.56 -13.03
CA ASP A 621 19.76 35.21 -12.60
C ASP A 621 18.50 34.33 -12.83
N VAL A 622 17.36 34.97 -13.17
CA VAL A 622 16.10 34.27 -13.51
C VAL A 622 16.09 33.92 -15.00
N PRO A 623 15.83 32.67 -15.38
CA PRO A 623 15.74 32.26 -16.78
C PRO A 623 14.65 33.02 -17.54
N ALA A 624 14.86 33.20 -18.85
CA ALA A 624 13.81 33.75 -19.71
C ALA A 624 12.58 32.81 -19.71
N ILE A 625 11.40 33.39 -19.50
CA ILE A 625 10.13 32.66 -19.54
C ILE A 625 9.82 32.31 -21.01
N PRO A 626 9.46 31.05 -21.33
CA PRO A 626 9.06 30.67 -22.69
C PRO A 626 7.94 31.56 -23.24
N VAL A 627 7.90 31.77 -24.56
CA VAL A 627 6.97 32.72 -25.21
C VAL A 627 5.49 32.31 -25.04
N ASP A 628 5.25 31.05 -24.80
CA ASP A 628 3.92 30.44 -24.60
C ASP A 628 3.47 30.41 -23.13
N GLN A 629 4.30 30.91 -22.20
CA GLN A 629 4.03 30.91 -20.76
C GLN A 629 4.15 32.33 -20.21
N ASP A 630 3.39 32.60 -19.13
CA ASP A 630 3.43 33.88 -18.43
C ASP A 630 4.16 33.81 -17.08
N TRP A 631 4.61 32.62 -16.65
CA TRP A 631 5.36 32.40 -15.41
C TRP A 631 6.38 31.27 -15.51
N PHE A 632 7.34 31.31 -14.60
CA PHE A 632 8.34 30.28 -14.37
C PHE A 632 8.38 29.93 -12.88
N GLY A 633 8.25 28.64 -12.54
CA GLY A 633 8.29 28.14 -11.17
C GLY A 633 9.68 27.66 -10.77
N VAL A 634 10.08 27.98 -9.56
CA VAL A 634 11.26 27.42 -8.90
C VAL A 634 10.89 26.81 -7.56
N VAL A 635 11.59 25.76 -7.15
CA VAL A 635 11.44 25.22 -5.81
C VAL A 635 12.30 26.06 -4.87
N LEU A 636 11.64 26.81 -3.98
CA LEU A 636 12.30 27.52 -2.88
C LEU A 636 12.47 26.56 -1.70
N GLN A 637 13.72 26.33 -1.29
CA GLN A 637 14.07 25.43 -0.21
C GLN A 637 14.79 26.17 0.89
N LEU A 638 14.59 25.74 2.13
CA LEU A 638 15.41 26.16 3.26
C LEU A 638 16.40 25.05 3.63
N LYS A 639 17.67 25.40 3.67
CA LYS A 639 18.78 24.54 4.08
C LYS A 639 19.26 24.96 5.46
N SER A 640 19.33 24.03 6.39
CA SER A 640 19.86 24.25 7.73
C SER A 640 21.38 24.38 7.67
N GLN A 641 21.94 25.39 8.33
CA GLN A 641 23.40 25.52 8.49
C GLN A 641 23.95 24.54 9.53
N GLU A 642 23.10 24.01 10.43
CA GLU A 642 23.45 22.98 11.41
C GLU A 642 23.70 21.64 10.75
N THR A 643 22.76 21.17 9.92
CA THR A 643 22.81 19.83 9.30
C THR A 643 23.36 19.83 7.88
N GLY A 644 23.44 21.00 7.25
CA GLY A 644 23.78 21.13 5.83
C GLY A 644 22.74 20.58 4.86
N ARG A 645 21.54 20.20 5.35
CA ARG A 645 20.47 19.59 4.55
C ARG A 645 19.30 20.54 4.34
N THR A 646 18.62 20.39 3.24
CA THR A 646 17.34 21.04 2.98
C THR A 646 16.24 20.36 3.78
N PHE A 647 15.42 21.13 4.48
CA PHE A 647 14.43 20.57 5.42
C PHE A 647 12.98 20.95 5.12
N VAL A 648 12.74 21.98 4.31
CA VAL A 648 11.41 22.37 3.86
C VAL A 648 11.48 23.05 2.50
N SER A 649 10.45 22.87 1.69
CA SER A 649 10.39 23.43 0.35
C SER A 649 8.99 23.92 -0.01
N THR A 650 8.91 24.88 -0.93
CA THR A 650 7.67 25.36 -1.52
C THR A 650 7.91 25.82 -2.95
N GLU A 651 6.84 25.87 -3.76
CA GLU A 651 6.91 26.45 -5.10
C GLU A 651 6.88 27.98 -5.00
N PHE A 652 7.78 28.64 -5.73
CA PHE A 652 7.82 30.10 -5.88
C PHE A 652 7.79 30.47 -7.36
N LYS A 653 7.00 31.52 -7.71
CA LYS A 653 6.76 31.85 -9.11
C LYS A 653 7.32 33.22 -9.50
N PHE A 654 8.05 33.23 -10.63
CA PHE A 654 8.41 34.44 -11.34
C PHE A 654 7.47 34.61 -12.51
N TYR A 655 6.79 35.76 -12.64
CA TYR A 655 5.83 36.00 -13.70
C TYR A 655 6.20 37.18 -14.58
N ASN A 656 5.72 37.15 -15.83
CA ASN A 656 5.95 38.21 -16.81
C ASN A 656 4.60 38.67 -17.37
N CYS A 657 4.14 39.83 -16.89
CA CYS A 657 2.90 40.43 -17.41
C CYS A 657 2.98 40.76 -18.92
N SER A 658 4.17 41.10 -19.45
CA SER A 658 4.30 41.47 -20.83
C SER A 658 4.09 40.30 -21.86
N ALA A 659 3.97 39.08 -21.36
CA ALA A 659 3.54 37.92 -22.17
C ALA A 659 2.08 38.06 -22.67
N HIS A 660 1.26 38.79 -21.93
CA HIS A 660 -0.13 39.04 -22.31
C HIS A 660 -0.24 40.21 -23.29
N GLN A 661 -0.71 39.91 -24.49
CA GLN A 661 -0.82 40.90 -25.57
C GLN A 661 -2.22 41.50 -25.71
N LEU A 662 -3.21 40.99 -24.96
CA LEU A 662 -4.59 41.43 -24.95
C LEU A 662 -5.02 41.88 -23.56
N CYS A 663 -5.95 42.82 -23.47
CA CYS A 663 -6.38 43.39 -22.19
C CYS A 663 -7.00 42.34 -21.27
N LEU A 664 -7.93 41.52 -21.78
CA LEU A 664 -8.59 40.48 -20.98
C LEU A 664 -7.61 39.43 -20.48
N SER A 665 -6.69 38.99 -21.29
CA SER A 665 -5.65 38.02 -20.86
C SER A 665 -4.75 38.62 -19.78
N CYS A 666 -4.46 39.90 -19.86
CA CYS A 666 -3.66 40.65 -18.90
C CYS A 666 -4.35 40.76 -17.52
N VAL A 667 -5.58 41.26 -17.51
CA VAL A 667 -6.30 41.55 -16.24
C VAL A 667 -6.86 40.28 -15.57
N ASN A 668 -7.08 39.22 -16.33
CA ASN A 668 -7.50 37.90 -15.86
C ASN A 668 -6.31 36.98 -15.53
N SER A 669 -5.08 37.47 -15.64
CA SER A 669 -3.90 36.70 -15.20
C SER A 669 -4.01 36.34 -13.73
N ALA A 670 -3.49 35.17 -13.34
CA ALA A 670 -3.38 34.75 -11.95
C ALA A 670 -2.47 35.68 -11.11
N PHE A 671 -1.72 36.53 -11.78
CA PHE A 671 -0.77 37.46 -11.17
C PHE A 671 -1.32 38.89 -11.19
N ARG A 672 -0.71 39.76 -10.36
CA ARG A 672 -1.08 41.20 -10.32
C ARG A 672 -0.56 41.92 -11.55
N CYS A 673 -1.29 41.82 -12.66
CA CYS A 673 -1.00 42.53 -13.89
C CYS A 673 -2.02 43.65 -14.14
N HIS A 674 -1.61 44.71 -14.81
CA HIS A 674 -2.39 45.87 -15.19
C HIS A 674 -2.22 46.15 -16.67
N TRP A 675 -3.29 46.48 -17.35
CA TRP A 675 -3.25 46.83 -18.77
C TRP A 675 -3.14 48.36 -18.96
N CYS A 676 -2.13 48.79 -19.69
CA CYS A 676 -1.98 50.16 -20.13
C CYS A 676 -2.66 50.37 -21.48
N LYS A 677 -3.88 50.85 -21.50
CA LYS A 677 -4.75 50.99 -22.66
C LYS A 677 -4.12 51.74 -23.82
N TYR A 678 -3.48 52.91 -23.54
CA TYR A 678 -2.92 53.74 -24.62
C TYR A 678 -1.50 53.35 -25.04
N ARG A 679 -0.86 52.41 -24.33
CA ARG A 679 0.45 51.84 -24.67
C ARG A 679 0.34 50.41 -25.21
N ASN A 680 -0.83 49.80 -25.09
CA ASN A 680 -1.08 48.42 -25.46
C ASN A 680 -0.07 47.48 -24.79
N LEU A 681 0.08 47.58 -23.51
CA LEU A 681 1.12 46.88 -22.74
C LEU A 681 0.51 46.35 -21.43
N CYS A 682 0.77 45.09 -21.13
CA CYS A 682 0.52 44.49 -19.84
C CYS A 682 1.74 44.65 -18.93
N THR A 683 1.55 45.16 -17.70
CA THR A 683 2.64 45.44 -16.78
C THR A 683 2.25 45.09 -15.34
N HIS A 684 3.24 44.75 -14.52
CA HIS A 684 3.03 44.58 -13.07
C HIS A 684 3.01 45.91 -12.34
N ASP A 685 3.68 46.94 -12.89
CA ASP A 685 3.78 48.29 -12.31
C ASP A 685 2.82 49.25 -13.01
N PRO A 686 1.72 49.61 -12.34
CA PRO A 686 0.74 50.51 -12.91
C PRO A 686 1.25 51.95 -13.17
N THR A 687 2.38 52.35 -12.59
CA THR A 687 3.00 53.66 -12.83
C THR A 687 3.57 53.78 -14.24
N THR A 688 3.84 52.66 -14.90
CA THR A 688 4.33 52.63 -16.30
C THR A 688 3.27 53.09 -17.29
N CYS A 689 1.99 53.09 -16.95
CA CYS A 689 0.93 53.62 -17.79
C CYS A 689 0.98 55.15 -17.83
N SER A 690 1.01 55.73 -19.04
CA SER A 690 1.24 57.17 -19.27
C SER A 690 0.18 58.10 -18.68
N PHE A 691 -1.08 57.55 -18.54
CA PHE A 691 -2.22 58.32 -18.03
C PHE A 691 -3.00 57.46 -17.01
N GLN A 692 -3.48 58.07 -15.94
CA GLN A 692 -4.25 57.37 -14.93
C GLN A 692 -5.55 56.75 -15.49
N GLU A 693 -6.19 57.44 -16.42
CA GLU A 693 -7.39 56.97 -17.12
C GLU A 693 -7.14 55.80 -18.11
N GLY A 694 -5.89 55.58 -18.49
CA GLY A 694 -5.44 54.46 -19.36
C GLY A 694 -5.12 53.17 -18.64
N ARG A 695 -5.24 53.16 -17.31
CA ARG A 695 -4.92 52.01 -16.48
C ARG A 695 -6.17 51.14 -16.29
N ILE A 696 -6.07 49.88 -16.62
CA ILE A 696 -7.16 48.88 -16.51
C ILE A 696 -6.68 47.71 -15.64
N ASN A 697 -7.50 47.34 -14.65
CA ASN A 697 -7.23 46.25 -13.71
C ASN A 697 -8.43 45.27 -13.52
N ILE A 698 -9.53 45.51 -14.20
CA ILE A 698 -10.71 44.69 -14.20
C ILE A 698 -11.20 44.44 -15.64
N SER A 699 -11.80 43.28 -15.87
CA SER A 699 -12.22 42.83 -17.21
C SER A 699 -13.31 43.72 -17.82
N GLU A 700 -14.18 44.31 -16.98
CA GLU A 700 -15.27 45.15 -17.42
C GLU A 700 -14.79 46.45 -18.09
N ASP A 701 -13.60 46.93 -17.77
CA ASP A 701 -13.01 48.13 -18.34
C ASP A 701 -12.17 47.87 -19.59
N CYS A 702 -11.91 46.60 -19.94
CA CYS A 702 -11.19 46.25 -21.14
C CYS A 702 -11.95 46.67 -22.42
N PRO A 703 -11.23 47.18 -23.44
CA PRO A 703 -11.77 47.35 -24.77
C PRO A 703 -12.08 46.00 -25.40
N GLN A 704 -13.35 45.74 -25.70
CA GLN A 704 -13.74 44.44 -26.22
C GLN A 704 -14.95 44.53 -27.17
N LEU A 705 -15.03 43.57 -28.09
CA LEU A 705 -16.17 43.38 -28.97
C LEU A 705 -17.25 42.60 -28.23
N PHE A 706 -18.52 42.91 -28.56
CA PHE A 706 -19.70 42.22 -28.07
C PHE A 706 -20.31 41.37 -29.16
N PRO A 707 -20.98 40.26 -28.82
CA PRO A 707 -21.72 39.46 -29.79
C PRO A 707 -22.83 40.31 -30.40
N THR A 708 -22.93 40.20 -31.70
CA THR A 708 -23.99 40.78 -32.51
C THR A 708 -24.73 39.66 -33.21
N GLU A 709 -25.80 39.97 -33.90
CA GLU A 709 -26.37 39.06 -34.89
C GLU A 709 -25.28 38.62 -35.84
N GLU A 710 -25.40 37.44 -36.45
CA GLU A 710 -24.41 36.92 -37.41
C GLU A 710 -24.12 37.96 -38.49
N ILE A 711 -22.87 38.30 -38.71
CA ILE A 711 -22.44 39.25 -39.71
C ILE A 711 -22.31 38.52 -41.02
N LEU A 712 -23.38 38.65 -41.87
CA LEU A 712 -23.47 37.95 -43.13
C LEU A 712 -23.15 38.93 -44.28
N ILE A 713 -22.15 38.62 -45.11
CA ILE A 713 -21.75 39.45 -46.23
C ILE A 713 -21.72 38.58 -47.49
N PRO A 714 -22.57 38.90 -48.48
CA PRO A 714 -22.48 38.24 -49.76
C PRO A 714 -21.20 38.61 -50.52
N VAL A 715 -20.59 37.63 -51.14
CA VAL A 715 -19.33 37.80 -51.92
C VAL A 715 -19.58 38.76 -53.08
N GLY A 716 -18.69 39.76 -53.18
CA GLY A 716 -18.74 40.78 -54.24
C GLY A 716 -19.61 42.00 -53.91
N GLU A 717 -20.42 41.96 -52.87
CA GLU A 717 -21.21 43.07 -52.44
C GLU A 717 -20.40 44.04 -51.58
N VAL A 718 -20.67 45.32 -51.74
CA VAL A 718 -20.03 46.39 -50.97
C VAL A 718 -20.90 46.72 -49.78
N LYS A 719 -20.54 46.24 -48.58
CA LYS A 719 -21.28 46.50 -47.33
C LYS A 719 -20.39 46.98 -46.22
N PRO A 720 -20.84 47.86 -45.32
CA PRO A 720 -20.17 48.22 -44.08
C PRO A 720 -20.43 47.12 -43.04
N ILE A 721 -19.47 46.88 -42.13
CA ILE A 721 -19.61 46.00 -40.98
C ILE A 721 -19.74 46.86 -39.72
N THR A 722 -20.90 46.91 -39.11
CA THR A 722 -21.11 47.63 -37.83
C THR A 722 -21.01 46.69 -36.67
N LEU A 723 -20.14 46.99 -35.71
CA LEU A 723 -19.84 46.18 -34.55
C LEU A 723 -20.26 46.88 -33.29
N LYS A 724 -20.82 46.16 -32.34
CA LYS A 724 -20.98 46.57 -30.97
C LYS A 724 -19.70 46.27 -30.19
N ALA A 725 -19.31 47.16 -29.35
CA ALA A 725 -18.11 47.07 -28.55
C ALA A 725 -18.29 47.73 -27.18
N ARG A 726 -17.28 47.69 -26.36
CA ARG A 726 -17.23 48.36 -25.04
C ARG A 726 -15.88 49.00 -24.84
N ASN A 727 -15.84 50.17 -24.18
CA ASN A 727 -14.63 50.86 -23.73
C ASN A 727 -13.61 51.12 -24.86
N LEU A 728 -14.04 51.25 -26.12
CA LEU A 728 -13.17 51.54 -27.24
C LEU A 728 -12.36 52.80 -26.98
N PRO A 729 -11.01 52.75 -27.02
CA PRO A 729 -10.12 53.94 -26.82
C PRO A 729 -10.42 55.02 -27.85
N GLN A 730 -10.32 56.26 -27.41
CA GLN A 730 -10.27 57.38 -28.33
C GLN A 730 -8.83 57.64 -28.72
N PRO A 731 -8.46 57.54 -30.02
CA PRO A 731 -7.12 57.86 -30.46
C PRO A 731 -6.69 59.27 -30.03
N GLN A 732 -5.53 59.38 -29.47
CA GLN A 732 -4.94 60.66 -29.06
C GLN A 732 -4.15 61.29 -30.20
N SER A 733 -3.76 62.54 -30.04
CA SER A 733 -2.94 63.28 -31.02
C SER A 733 -1.70 62.43 -31.43
N GLY A 734 -1.52 62.19 -32.72
CA GLY A 734 -0.45 61.39 -33.27
C GLY A 734 -0.70 59.87 -33.34
N GLN A 735 -1.83 59.37 -32.82
CA GLN A 735 -2.21 57.94 -32.94
C GLN A 735 -3.06 57.72 -34.20
N ARG A 736 -2.91 56.53 -34.83
CA ARG A 736 -3.72 56.15 -35.98
C ARG A 736 -5.13 55.73 -35.58
N GLY A 737 -6.10 55.89 -36.50
CA GLY A 737 -7.46 55.44 -36.32
C GLY A 737 -7.64 53.94 -36.21
N TYR A 738 -8.89 53.54 -36.36
CA TYR A 738 -9.30 52.12 -36.32
C TYR A 738 -9.23 51.46 -37.69
N GLU A 739 -8.92 50.17 -37.71
CA GLU A 739 -8.99 49.30 -38.90
C GLU A 739 -9.65 47.96 -38.51
N CYS A 740 -10.40 47.41 -39.45
CA CYS A 740 -10.91 46.05 -39.39
C CYS A 740 -9.97 45.15 -40.18
N VAL A 741 -9.58 44.03 -39.57
CA VAL A 741 -8.66 43.07 -40.13
C VAL A 741 -9.37 41.74 -40.31
N LEU A 742 -9.50 41.27 -41.57
CA LEU A 742 -10.09 40.01 -41.94
C LEU A 742 -9.04 39.06 -42.51
N ASN A 743 -8.98 37.84 -42.06
CA ASN A 743 -8.13 36.82 -42.62
C ASN A 743 -8.95 35.90 -43.54
N ILE A 744 -8.94 36.17 -44.83
CA ILE A 744 -9.72 35.39 -45.81
C ILE A 744 -8.77 34.41 -46.51
N GLN A 745 -8.91 33.11 -46.18
CA GLN A 745 -8.07 32.03 -46.77
C GLN A 745 -6.55 32.31 -46.67
N GLY A 746 -6.08 32.90 -45.57
CA GLY A 746 -4.68 33.22 -45.34
C GLY A 746 -4.25 34.62 -45.86
N VAL A 747 -5.14 35.33 -46.57
CA VAL A 747 -4.88 36.70 -47.05
C VAL A 747 -5.46 37.70 -46.06
N ILE A 748 -4.65 38.62 -45.60
CA ILE A 748 -5.05 39.66 -44.63
C ILE A 748 -5.60 40.88 -45.36
N HIS A 749 -6.87 41.16 -45.20
CA HIS A 749 -7.54 42.34 -45.67
C HIS A 749 -7.70 43.39 -44.57
N ARG A 750 -7.16 44.60 -44.75
CA ARG A 750 -7.27 45.70 -43.82
C ARG A 750 -8.22 46.76 -44.42
N VAL A 751 -9.26 47.09 -43.67
CA VAL A 751 -10.27 48.07 -44.06
C VAL A 751 -10.33 49.18 -43.00
N PRO A 752 -10.25 50.47 -43.37
CA PRO A 752 -10.37 51.53 -42.42
C PRO A 752 -11.72 51.45 -41.69
N ALA A 753 -11.69 51.78 -40.38
CA ALA A 753 -12.88 51.75 -39.57
C ALA A 753 -13.13 53.09 -38.84
N LEU A 754 -14.37 53.40 -38.68
CA LEU A 754 -14.79 54.63 -38.01
C LEU A 754 -15.35 54.30 -36.61
N ARG A 755 -14.74 54.83 -35.55
CA ARG A 755 -15.29 54.78 -34.19
C ARG A 755 -16.34 55.85 -33.99
N PHE A 756 -17.61 55.44 -33.82
CA PHE A 756 -18.72 56.40 -33.50
C PHE A 756 -18.64 56.86 -32.05
N ASN A 757 -18.50 55.95 -31.13
CA ASN A 757 -18.39 56.19 -29.70
C ASN A 757 -17.61 55.06 -29.02
N SER A 758 -17.61 54.99 -27.66
CA SER A 758 -16.94 53.92 -26.91
C SER A 758 -17.57 52.55 -27.04
N SER A 759 -18.76 52.45 -27.61
CA SER A 759 -19.53 51.21 -27.76
C SER A 759 -19.84 50.78 -29.19
N SER A 760 -19.31 51.48 -30.21
CA SER A 760 -19.59 51.17 -31.60
C SER A 760 -18.46 51.55 -32.54
N VAL A 761 -18.14 50.67 -33.43
CA VAL A 761 -17.18 50.84 -34.54
C VAL A 761 -17.72 50.25 -35.85
N GLN A 762 -17.49 50.89 -36.95
CA GLN A 762 -17.92 50.43 -38.25
C GLN A 762 -16.75 50.36 -39.25
N CYS A 763 -16.52 49.18 -39.80
CA CYS A 763 -15.62 49.01 -40.95
C CYS A 763 -16.23 49.69 -42.15
N GLN A 764 -15.43 50.45 -42.89
CA GLN A 764 -15.92 51.19 -44.06
C GLN A 764 -16.36 50.24 -45.18
N ASN A 765 -17.10 50.79 -46.15
CA ASN A 765 -17.64 50.04 -47.29
C ASN A 765 -16.51 49.30 -48.03
N SER A 766 -16.57 47.98 -48.12
CA SER A 766 -15.61 47.11 -48.83
C SER A 766 -16.32 45.89 -49.38
N SER A 767 -15.80 45.33 -50.44
CA SER A 767 -16.26 44.04 -50.97
C SER A 767 -15.21 42.95 -50.72
N TYR A 768 -15.69 41.74 -50.42
CA TYR A 768 -14.81 40.62 -50.09
C TYR A 768 -15.05 39.45 -51.01
N LEU A 769 -13.99 38.72 -51.31
CA LEU A 769 -13.98 37.57 -52.23
C LEU A 769 -13.25 36.38 -51.55
N TYR A 770 -13.69 35.17 -51.81
CA TYR A 770 -12.97 33.95 -51.45
C TYR A 770 -13.07 32.92 -52.58
N ASP A 771 -12.07 32.04 -52.68
CA ASP A 771 -12.01 31.03 -53.74
C ASP A 771 -12.78 29.76 -53.34
N GLY A 772 -13.21 28.97 -54.37
CA GLY A 772 -13.97 27.73 -54.15
C GLY A 772 -15.46 27.89 -54.45
N MET A 773 -16.01 27.05 -55.32
CA MET A 773 -17.43 26.91 -55.59
C MET A 773 -18.12 25.82 -54.74
N ASP A 774 -17.33 25.06 -54.07
CA ASP A 774 -17.70 24.03 -53.07
C ASP A 774 -17.96 24.60 -51.69
N ILE A 775 -17.61 25.87 -51.44
CA ILE A 775 -17.83 26.55 -50.17
C ILE A 775 -18.98 27.54 -50.28
N SER A 776 -20.12 27.25 -49.68
CA SER A 776 -21.30 28.14 -49.72
C SER A 776 -21.26 29.23 -48.66
N ASN A 777 -20.56 28.99 -47.53
CA ASN A 777 -20.41 29.91 -46.41
C ASN A 777 -19.02 29.71 -45.81
N LEU A 778 -18.24 30.80 -45.69
CA LEU A 778 -16.92 30.82 -45.07
C LEU A 778 -16.93 31.73 -43.87
N ALA A 779 -16.69 31.13 -42.68
CA ALA A 779 -16.44 31.91 -41.46
C ALA A 779 -15.02 32.47 -41.51
N VAL A 780 -14.87 33.77 -41.38
CA VAL A 780 -13.62 34.50 -41.50
C VAL A 780 -13.23 35.04 -40.13
N ASP A 781 -11.98 34.78 -39.71
CA ASP A 781 -11.45 35.34 -38.50
C ASP A 781 -11.30 36.86 -38.66
N PHE A 782 -11.80 37.54 -37.61
CA PHE A 782 -11.96 38.95 -37.63
C PHE A 782 -11.34 39.62 -36.41
N ALA A 783 -10.65 40.73 -36.59
CA ALA A 783 -10.12 41.54 -35.50
C ALA A 783 -10.33 43.03 -35.78
N VAL A 784 -10.58 43.81 -34.75
CA VAL A 784 -10.51 45.26 -34.80
C VAL A 784 -9.19 45.73 -34.18
N VAL A 785 -8.45 46.52 -34.93
CA VAL A 785 -7.20 47.10 -34.42
C VAL A 785 -7.27 48.64 -34.45
N TRP A 786 -6.50 49.29 -33.60
CA TRP A 786 -6.35 50.70 -33.61
C TRP A 786 -4.86 51.07 -33.44
N ASN A 787 -4.53 52.26 -33.71
CA ASN A 787 -3.13 52.78 -33.69
C ASN A 787 -2.16 51.84 -34.48
N GLY A 788 -2.65 51.20 -35.53
CA GLY A 788 -1.91 50.31 -36.39
C GLY A 788 -1.89 48.85 -36.00
N ASN A 789 -1.67 48.47 -34.77
CA ASN A 789 -1.56 47.09 -34.30
C ASN A 789 -2.12 46.81 -32.92
N PHE A 790 -2.77 47.75 -32.26
CA PHE A 790 -3.37 47.53 -30.97
C PHE A 790 -4.72 46.79 -31.14
N VAL A 791 -4.75 45.53 -30.74
CA VAL A 791 -5.90 44.65 -30.96
C VAL A 791 -6.96 44.89 -29.87
N ILE A 792 -8.24 44.98 -30.29
CA ILE A 792 -9.38 44.99 -29.39
C ILE A 792 -9.78 43.54 -29.06
N ASP A 793 -9.99 43.22 -27.80
CA ASP A 793 -10.36 41.87 -27.38
C ASP A 793 -11.67 41.40 -28.04
N ASN A 794 -11.67 40.15 -28.46
CA ASN A 794 -12.84 39.48 -29.05
C ASN A 794 -13.19 38.19 -28.29
N PRO A 795 -13.69 38.28 -27.06
CA PRO A 795 -13.89 37.12 -26.19
C PRO A 795 -14.95 36.14 -26.70
N GLU A 796 -15.92 36.63 -27.44
CA GLU A 796 -17.02 35.84 -27.98
C GLU A 796 -16.73 35.32 -29.40
N ASP A 797 -15.51 35.46 -29.87
CA ASP A 797 -15.06 35.01 -31.22
C ASP A 797 -16.00 35.47 -32.33
N VAL A 798 -16.33 36.76 -32.29
CA VAL A 798 -17.17 37.39 -33.35
C VAL A 798 -16.51 37.22 -34.69
N LYS A 799 -17.20 36.56 -35.64
CA LYS A 799 -16.71 36.26 -37.00
C LYS A 799 -17.58 36.94 -38.07
N VAL A 800 -17.00 37.12 -39.24
CA VAL A 800 -17.72 37.57 -40.44
C VAL A 800 -17.93 36.33 -41.29
N HIS A 801 -19.18 36.13 -41.74
CA HIS A 801 -19.53 35.03 -42.63
C HIS A 801 -19.68 35.55 -44.05
N LEU A 802 -18.73 35.22 -44.89
CA LEU A 802 -18.81 35.47 -46.33
C LEU A 802 -19.57 34.31 -46.98
N TYR A 803 -20.54 34.64 -47.85
CA TYR A 803 -21.35 33.60 -48.49
C TYR A 803 -21.57 33.83 -49.97
N LYS A 804 -21.79 32.72 -50.71
CA LYS A 804 -22.13 32.71 -52.14
C LYS A 804 -23.48 32.02 -52.32
N CYS A 805 -24.43 32.68 -52.89
CA CYS A 805 -25.75 32.08 -53.19
C CYS A 805 -25.65 30.89 -54.16
N ALA A 806 -24.79 31.04 -55.20
CA ALA A 806 -24.64 30.04 -56.25
C ALA A 806 -23.88 28.77 -55.81
N ALA A 807 -23.03 28.86 -54.80
CA ALA A 807 -22.15 27.75 -54.40
C ALA A 807 -22.98 26.56 -53.83
N GLN A 808 -22.79 25.35 -54.32
CA GLN A 808 -23.53 24.13 -53.97
C GLN A 808 -25.06 24.22 -54.20
N ARG A 809 -25.56 25.20 -54.96
CA ARG A 809 -26.98 25.44 -55.17
C ARG A 809 -27.30 25.61 -56.68
N GLU A 810 -27.00 24.57 -57.45
CA GLU A 810 -27.12 24.51 -58.89
C GLU A 810 -28.56 24.33 -59.40
N SER A 811 -29.49 24.07 -58.53
CA SER A 811 -30.93 23.87 -58.88
C SER A 811 -31.85 24.77 -58.06
N CYS A 812 -33.04 25.08 -58.65
CA CYS A 812 -34.08 25.84 -57.98
C CYS A 812 -34.40 25.27 -56.57
N GLY A 813 -34.54 23.94 -56.44
CA GLY A 813 -34.86 23.29 -55.17
C GLY A 813 -33.73 23.44 -54.12
N LEU A 814 -32.49 23.34 -54.53
CA LEU A 814 -31.35 23.55 -53.62
C LEU A 814 -31.20 25.02 -53.22
N CYS A 815 -31.49 25.94 -54.14
CA CYS A 815 -31.45 27.36 -53.85
C CYS A 815 -32.53 27.77 -52.83
N LEU A 816 -33.79 27.30 -52.98
CA LEU A 816 -34.87 27.57 -52.06
C LEU A 816 -34.80 26.86 -50.70
N LYS A 817 -33.89 25.86 -50.59
CA LYS A 817 -33.53 25.22 -49.31
C LYS A 817 -32.38 25.95 -48.61
N ALA A 818 -31.82 27.00 -49.20
CA ALA A 818 -30.82 27.79 -48.49
C ALA A 818 -31.41 28.37 -47.19
N ASP A 819 -30.56 28.49 -46.18
CA ASP A 819 -30.99 29.17 -44.95
C ASP A 819 -31.53 30.58 -45.29
N PRO A 820 -32.70 30.92 -44.79
CA PRO A 820 -33.32 32.23 -45.08
C PRO A 820 -32.44 33.42 -44.68
N LYS A 821 -31.55 33.24 -43.72
CA LYS A 821 -30.62 34.29 -43.30
C LYS A 821 -29.68 34.79 -44.42
N PHE A 822 -29.45 33.99 -45.45
CA PHE A 822 -28.60 34.39 -46.57
C PHE A 822 -29.34 35.17 -47.66
N GLU A 823 -30.65 35.34 -47.53
CA GLU A 823 -31.48 36.06 -48.51
C GLU A 823 -31.28 35.63 -49.98
N CYS A 824 -30.91 34.37 -50.17
CA CYS A 824 -30.70 33.79 -51.50
C CYS A 824 -32.02 33.37 -52.13
N GLY A 825 -32.18 33.58 -53.43
CA GLY A 825 -33.35 33.14 -54.21
C GLY A 825 -32.94 32.72 -55.63
N TRP A 826 -33.86 31.99 -56.28
CA TRP A 826 -33.68 31.47 -57.63
C TRP A 826 -34.09 32.46 -58.69
N CYS A 827 -33.19 32.89 -59.55
CA CYS A 827 -33.46 33.71 -60.70
C CYS A 827 -33.95 32.82 -61.86
N SER A 828 -35.24 32.79 -62.18
CA SER A 828 -35.80 31.83 -63.10
C SER A 828 -35.38 32.01 -64.57
N GLY A 829 -35.02 33.22 -64.98
CA GLY A 829 -34.57 33.49 -66.36
C GLY A 829 -33.11 33.16 -66.62
N GLU A 830 -32.28 33.34 -65.61
CA GLU A 830 -30.83 33.04 -65.67
C GLU A 830 -30.47 31.63 -65.18
N GLY A 831 -31.42 30.93 -64.55
CA GLY A 831 -31.26 29.59 -64.11
C GLY A 831 -30.18 29.44 -62.95
N ARG A 832 -30.03 30.47 -62.12
CA ARG A 832 -29.00 30.50 -61.05
C ARG A 832 -29.56 30.99 -59.72
N CYS A 833 -28.89 30.55 -58.63
CA CYS A 833 -29.16 31.02 -57.28
C CYS A 833 -28.40 32.33 -57.01
N THR A 834 -29.16 33.42 -56.65
CA THR A 834 -28.54 34.77 -56.52
C THR A 834 -29.32 35.63 -55.54
N LEU A 835 -28.80 36.76 -55.18
CA LEU A 835 -29.50 37.81 -54.44
C LEU A 835 -30.55 38.50 -55.32
N ARG A 836 -31.60 39.04 -54.73
CA ARG A 836 -32.67 39.72 -55.42
C ARG A 836 -32.22 40.86 -56.35
N PRO A 837 -31.29 41.76 -55.96
CA PRO A 837 -30.81 42.84 -56.86
C PRO A 837 -30.21 42.36 -58.14
N HIS A 838 -29.59 41.16 -58.17
CA HIS A 838 -28.92 40.59 -59.32
C HIS A 838 -29.83 39.76 -60.24
N CYS A 839 -31.13 39.80 -60.06
CA CYS A 839 -32.14 39.12 -60.85
C CYS A 839 -33.21 40.07 -61.43
N SER A 840 -32.84 41.24 -61.95
CA SER A 840 -33.81 42.21 -62.50
C SER A 840 -33.61 42.34 -63.99
N PRO A 841 -34.66 42.37 -64.79
CA PRO A 841 -36.12 42.47 -64.52
C PRO A 841 -36.89 41.12 -64.42
N GLN A 842 -36.20 39.99 -64.20
CA GLN A 842 -36.80 38.64 -64.28
C GLN A 842 -37.42 38.17 -62.91
N PRO A 843 -38.31 37.15 -62.96
CA PRO A 843 -38.88 36.61 -61.69
C PRO A 843 -37.80 36.01 -60.75
N TRP A 844 -37.75 36.51 -59.54
CA TRP A 844 -36.89 35.99 -58.45
C TRP A 844 -37.74 35.26 -57.45
N LEU A 845 -37.41 34.01 -57.10
CA LEU A 845 -38.14 33.15 -56.19
C LEU A 845 -37.34 32.98 -54.92
N ASP A 846 -37.95 33.24 -53.78
CA ASP A 846 -37.35 33.02 -52.47
C ASP A 846 -38.06 31.94 -51.68
N TRP A 847 -37.59 31.63 -50.52
CA TRP A 847 -38.17 30.64 -49.60
C TRP A 847 -39.61 31.00 -49.17
N SER A 848 -39.99 32.23 -49.19
CA SER A 848 -41.31 32.72 -48.81
C SER A 848 -42.36 32.61 -49.93
N SER A 849 -41.91 32.32 -51.15
CA SER A 849 -42.76 32.21 -52.36
C SER A 849 -43.60 30.90 -52.34
N ARG A 850 -44.60 30.84 -51.48
CA ARG A 850 -45.35 29.62 -51.10
C ARG A 850 -46.12 28.95 -52.25
N ASN A 851 -46.36 29.61 -53.40
CA ASN A 851 -47.18 29.12 -54.50
C ASN A 851 -46.44 28.81 -55.78
N VAL A 852 -45.15 28.93 -55.84
CA VAL A 852 -44.34 28.69 -57.02
C VAL A 852 -43.58 27.40 -56.90
N LYS A 853 -43.94 26.39 -57.66
CA LYS A 853 -43.14 25.13 -57.70
C LYS A 853 -41.99 25.32 -58.69
N CYS A 854 -40.75 24.98 -58.22
CA CYS A 854 -39.66 24.77 -59.14
C CYS A 854 -40.07 23.77 -60.23
N SER A 855 -39.80 24.06 -61.48
CA SER A 855 -40.04 23.13 -62.59
C SER A 855 -39.13 21.90 -62.36
N ASN A 856 -39.72 20.78 -62.02
CA ASN A 856 -38.99 19.54 -61.96
C ASN A 856 -38.70 19.03 -63.36
N PRO A 857 -37.42 18.63 -63.64
CA PRO A 857 -37.09 17.95 -64.86
C PRO A 857 -37.96 16.66 -65.01
N ARG A 858 -38.62 16.44 -66.19
CA ARG A 858 -39.34 15.20 -66.45
C ARG A 858 -38.33 14.09 -66.73
N ILE A 859 -38.49 12.96 -66.03
CA ILE A 859 -37.74 11.75 -66.32
C ILE A 859 -38.43 11.02 -67.46
N SER A 860 -37.69 10.74 -68.55
CA SER A 860 -38.18 9.93 -69.66
C SER A 860 -37.42 8.59 -69.71
N GLU A 861 -38.14 7.49 -70.05
CA GLU A 861 -37.50 6.20 -70.29
C GLU A 861 -36.90 6.17 -71.68
N THR A 862 -35.63 5.78 -71.84
CA THR A 862 -34.97 5.56 -73.12
C THR A 862 -35.03 4.09 -73.50
N ALA A 863 -34.82 3.74 -74.74
CA ALA A 863 -34.90 2.36 -75.28
C ALA A 863 -33.95 1.35 -74.64
N GLU A 864 -32.98 1.83 -73.80
CA GLU A 864 -32.02 1.00 -73.12
C GLU A 864 -32.33 0.83 -71.63
N GLY A 865 -33.49 1.20 -71.13
CA GLY A 865 -33.94 1.01 -69.77
C GLY A 865 -33.34 2.02 -68.73
N CYS A 866 -32.64 3.04 -69.16
CA CYS A 866 -32.14 4.13 -68.32
C CYS A 866 -33.12 5.30 -68.31
N LYS A 867 -33.45 5.88 -67.15
CA LYS A 867 -34.25 7.11 -67.03
C LYS A 867 -33.37 8.34 -67.08
N ALA A 868 -33.52 9.14 -68.12
CA ALA A 868 -32.77 10.37 -68.30
C ALA A 868 -33.54 11.63 -67.94
N LEU A 869 -32.97 12.65 -67.42
CA LEU A 869 -33.52 13.94 -67.09
C LEU A 869 -33.37 14.86 -68.30
N PRO A 870 -34.41 15.48 -68.82
CA PRO A 870 -34.27 16.40 -69.93
C PRO A 870 -33.42 17.63 -69.61
N GLY A 871 -32.30 17.79 -70.28
CA GLY A 871 -31.36 18.92 -70.08
C GLY A 871 -30.04 18.62 -69.43
N ALA A 872 -29.76 17.33 -69.10
CA ALA A 872 -28.42 16.93 -68.62
C ALA A 872 -27.55 16.33 -69.76
N PHE A 873 -26.31 16.65 -69.79
CA PHE A 873 -25.31 16.11 -70.69
C PHE A 873 -25.20 14.57 -70.68
N PRO A 874 -25.12 13.87 -71.76
CA PRO A 874 -25.38 12.45 -71.82
C PRO A 874 -24.16 11.62 -71.61
N GLN A 875 -23.49 11.54 -70.54
CA GLN A 875 -22.47 10.50 -70.42
C GLN A 875 -22.03 10.06 -68.99
N GLN A 876 -22.60 10.60 -67.92
CA GLN A 876 -22.11 10.17 -66.57
C GLN A 876 -23.17 9.98 -65.49
N SER A 877 -24.42 9.82 -65.82
CA SER A 877 -25.50 10.02 -64.81
C SER A 877 -26.30 8.81 -64.34
N CYS A 878 -26.08 7.60 -64.90
CA CYS A 878 -26.96 6.48 -64.49
C CYS A 878 -26.75 5.93 -63.07
N SER A 879 -25.57 6.09 -62.50
CA SER A 879 -25.30 5.58 -61.11
C SER A 879 -25.58 6.60 -60.03
N TRP A 880 -25.57 7.90 -60.34
CA TRP A 880 -25.74 8.97 -59.35
C TRP A 880 -27.20 9.32 -59.01
N ALA A 881 -28.09 9.19 -59.97
CA ALA A 881 -29.49 9.54 -59.79
C ALA A 881 -30.24 8.57 -58.84
N VAL A 882 -29.88 7.30 -58.81
CA VAL A 882 -30.47 6.28 -57.94
C VAL A 882 -29.96 6.41 -56.48
N SER A 883 -28.74 6.85 -56.31
CA SER A 883 -28.13 7.03 -54.95
C SER A 883 -28.64 8.29 -54.26
N ALA A 884 -28.96 9.36 -55.03
CA ALA A 884 -29.48 10.60 -54.44
C ALA A 884 -30.95 10.49 -54.00
N ALA A 885 -31.75 9.69 -54.70
CA ALA A 885 -33.15 9.46 -54.30
C ALA A 885 -33.29 8.55 -53.05
N ALA A 886 -32.38 7.57 -52.92
CA ALA A 886 -32.37 6.67 -51.74
C ALA A 886 -31.83 7.34 -50.47
N LYS A 887 -30.99 8.39 -50.60
CA LYS A 887 -30.50 9.13 -49.44
C LYS A 887 -31.43 10.22 -48.91
N SER A 888 -32.38 10.66 -49.72
CA SER A 888 -33.37 11.67 -49.26
C SER A 888 -34.52 11.09 -48.43
N ASP A 889 -34.83 9.79 -48.57
CA ASP A 889 -35.92 9.15 -47.81
C ASP A 889 -35.46 8.59 -46.46
N THR A 890 -34.16 8.45 -46.23
CA THR A 890 -33.65 7.98 -44.92
C THR A 890 -33.26 9.11 -43.98
N ALA A 891 -33.25 10.36 -44.43
CA ALA A 891 -32.90 11.52 -43.58
C ALA A 891 -34.11 12.19 -42.94
N VAL A 892 -35.35 11.72 -43.16
CA VAL A 892 -36.60 12.29 -42.62
C VAL A 892 -37.15 11.45 -41.43
N ARG A 893 -36.38 10.44 -40.93
CA ARG A 893 -36.74 9.74 -39.71
C ARG A 893 -35.54 9.63 -38.78
N ARG A 894 -35.17 10.72 -38.24
CA ARG A 894 -34.63 10.82 -36.85
C ARG A 894 -34.70 12.28 -36.45
N GLU A 895 -35.40 12.49 -35.34
CA GLU A 895 -35.59 13.74 -34.61
C GLU A 895 -34.31 14.55 -34.47
#